data_a370de263d506afc94b51fb64364f988
#
_entry.id   a370de263d506afc94b51fb64364f988
#
_cell.length_a   1.000
_cell.length_b   1.000
_cell.length_c   1.000
_cell.angle_alpha   90.00
_cell.angle_beta   90.00
_cell.angle_gamma   90.00
#
_symmetry.space_group_name_H-M   'P 1'
#
loop_
_entity.id
_entity.type
_entity.pdbx_description
1 polymer ?
#
loop_
_entity_poly.entity_id
_entity_poly.type
_entity_poly.pdbx_seq_one_letter_code
_entity_poly.pdbx_strand_id
1 'polypeptide(L)'
;MNKNRPLTPKPLTQVLTLVAAIAASHMALAAPEIQNTPPQALNQTGLVLPQPTPAFKGVIKETFEGSKQDFPQPVKAPKGAPNVVVILLDDLGFGQAGTFGGPVPTPEMDELADDGVIFNRFHTTGISSPTRAALLTGQNPHQVGAGTITELSTGYPGYNTIWPKESASVARILKDNGYATAAFGKWHNTPDWETSPVGPFERWPTGLGFEYFYGFFGGESSQWEPQLIRGVTPVEPTKRPEQGYNLNVDLVDDAIGWINRQGSVSPDKPYFVYMAPGAVHAPLHVNQEWIDKFQGQFNQGWDKVREETLARQKKLGIVPKNTDLTPRSDSIQAWASLSADEKRLFAKHQEVFAGFLAQTDHEMGRLIKAIKKLPDADNTLIIFIAGDNGASAEGTLTGTINNLMTQNGFPDTVENQLKYIDELGGSKYENHYPVGWTWAGSSPFQWMKRVPSHFGGTRNGMIVSWPAKIKATHGIHNQFHHVSDITPTILEAANIPQPNLVDGVKQTPMSGISMAYSFNDAKAKDQRHTQYFETGGHRAIYKDGWVASSFHGVPWKLSGSLGFKDSPWELYNIKQDFSQAHDLAAKEPQRLAEMQKLFDQEAGKYGVYPLDDRFVERAFNPERPSSVRGRKQFTYSASTTRLPEGSAPPMYQRSHSITADVIIPKNGANGVIVAEGGSSGGFSLYLENGIPVYEYNFFAQSYYRIAATKALAPGKHSIVVDYQQTPREGRHGIGGPVTISVNGDTVAQGQVEKVVPYRFSATETFDIGMDLGSTVSPRYNKKAPYAFTGQIDTVTIDLKD
;
A
#
# COMPACT_ATOMS: atom_id res chain seq x y z
N MET A 1 -65.37 -11.30 17.15
CA MET A 1 -66.10 -12.50 16.62
C MET A 1 -65.13 -13.23 15.70
N ASN A 2 -64.57 -14.29 16.19
CA ASN A 2 -64.49 -15.67 15.65
C ASN A 2 -64.03 -15.81 14.17
N LYS A 3 -62.96 -16.56 13.83
CA LYS A 3 -62.74 -17.99 14.13
C LYS A 3 -61.28 -18.41 13.88
N ASN A 4 -60.72 -19.12 14.84
CA ASN A 4 -59.57 -19.99 14.71
C ASN A 4 -59.79 -21.09 13.65
N ARG A 5 -58.76 -21.35 12.80
CA ARG A 5 -58.59 -22.65 12.18
C ARG A 5 -57.21 -23.19 12.55
N PRO A 6 -57.12 -24.44 13.02
CA PRO A 6 -55.86 -25.06 13.42
C PRO A 6 -55.08 -25.56 12.18
N LEU A 7 -53.78 -25.34 12.19
CA LEU A 7 -52.85 -25.99 11.27
C LEU A 7 -52.64 -27.42 11.70
N THR A 8 -53.04 -28.37 10.87
CA THR A 8 -52.74 -29.80 11.04
C THR A 8 -51.28 -30.06 10.62
N PRO A 9 -50.54 -30.86 11.37
CA PRO A 9 -49.21 -31.25 10.99
C PRO A 9 -49.22 -32.29 9.86
N LYS A 10 -48.50 -32.05 8.78
CA LYS A 10 -48.24 -33.09 7.77
C LYS A 10 -47.20 -34.06 8.29
N PRO A 11 -47.34 -35.35 8.10
CA PRO A 11 -46.51 -36.34 8.75
C PRO A 11 -45.11 -36.43 8.11
N LEU A 12 -44.15 -36.62 8.97
CA LEU A 12 -42.69 -36.86 8.70
C LEU A 12 -42.41 -38.12 7.83
N THR A 13 -43.42 -38.87 7.45
CA THR A 13 -43.30 -40.18 6.78
C THR A 13 -42.90 -40.12 5.30
N GLN A 14 -43.07 -38.98 4.63
CA GLN A 14 -42.72 -38.84 3.19
C GLN A 14 -41.23 -38.51 2.95
N VAL A 15 -40.51 -37.99 3.93
CA VAL A 15 -39.09 -37.68 3.77
C VAL A 15 -38.22 -38.93 3.97
N LEU A 16 -38.66 -39.87 4.84
CA LEU A 16 -37.94 -41.12 5.06
C LEU A 16 -38.05 -42.09 3.89
N THR A 17 -39.13 -42.03 3.12
CA THR A 17 -39.35 -42.93 1.95
C THR A 17 -38.45 -42.52 0.76
N LEU A 18 -38.10 -41.25 0.63
CA LEU A 18 -37.25 -40.80 -0.46
C LEU A 18 -35.74 -41.10 -0.19
N VAL A 19 -35.32 -41.10 1.07
CA VAL A 19 -33.93 -41.48 1.46
C VAL A 19 -33.72 -42.99 1.35
N ALA A 20 -34.76 -43.81 1.65
CA ALA A 20 -34.67 -45.25 1.50
C ALA A 20 -34.65 -45.71 0.01
N ALA A 21 -35.27 -44.98 -0.88
CA ALA A 21 -35.29 -45.32 -2.32
C ALA A 21 -33.96 -44.98 -3.03
N ILE A 22 -33.20 -44.01 -2.52
CA ILE A 22 -31.86 -43.64 -3.04
C ILE A 22 -30.79 -44.62 -2.53
N ALA A 23 -30.96 -45.18 -1.32
CA ALA A 23 -30.03 -46.16 -0.77
C ALA A 23 -30.14 -47.58 -1.40
N ALA A 24 -31.34 -47.92 -1.95
CA ALA A 24 -31.58 -49.24 -2.55
C ALA A 24 -31.09 -49.39 -4.01
N SER A 25 -30.78 -48.30 -4.71
CA SER A 25 -30.33 -48.31 -6.11
C SER A 25 -28.80 -48.34 -6.29
N HIS A 26 -28.00 -48.41 -5.20
CA HIS A 26 -26.56 -48.43 -5.27
C HIS A 26 -25.90 -49.75 -4.84
N MET A 27 -26.64 -50.82 -4.75
CA MET A 27 -26.14 -52.17 -4.43
C MET A 27 -26.10 -53.10 -5.66
N ALA A 28 -25.35 -52.74 -6.69
CA ALA A 28 -24.91 -53.69 -7.69
C ALA A 28 -23.86 -53.09 -8.64
N LEU A 29 -22.70 -52.69 -8.15
CA LEU A 29 -21.48 -52.62 -8.95
C LEU A 29 -20.32 -52.96 -8.02
N ALA A 30 -19.70 -54.10 -8.24
CA ALA A 30 -18.46 -54.46 -7.59
C ALA A 30 -17.41 -53.37 -7.91
N ALA A 31 -16.97 -52.66 -6.90
CA ALA A 31 -15.87 -51.74 -7.03
C ALA A 31 -14.57 -52.48 -7.32
N PRO A 32 -13.75 -52.07 -8.29
CA PRO A 32 -12.41 -52.60 -8.43
C PRO A 32 -11.63 -52.28 -7.15
N GLU A 33 -10.87 -53.25 -6.65
CA GLU A 33 -9.88 -53.05 -5.59
C GLU A 33 -8.93 -51.91 -6.05
N ILE A 34 -9.11 -50.73 -5.50
CA ILE A 34 -8.11 -49.70 -5.58
C ILE A 34 -6.98 -50.15 -4.64
N GLN A 35 -5.94 -50.74 -5.22
CA GLN A 35 -4.66 -50.86 -4.54
C GLN A 35 -4.20 -49.42 -4.22
N ASN A 36 -4.43 -48.99 -2.97
CA ASN A 36 -3.78 -47.82 -2.41
C ASN A 36 -2.29 -48.10 -2.29
N THR A 37 -1.55 -47.92 -3.39
CA THR A 37 -0.12 -47.73 -3.31
C THR A 37 0.07 -46.37 -2.60
N PRO A 38 0.63 -46.33 -1.40
CA PRO A 38 0.90 -45.07 -0.76
C PRO A 38 1.84 -44.30 -1.70
N PRO A 39 1.61 -42.98 -1.93
CA PRO A 39 2.56 -42.17 -2.71
C PRO A 39 3.93 -42.40 -2.08
N GLN A 40 4.92 -42.71 -2.94
CA GLN A 40 6.31 -42.87 -2.49
C GLN A 40 6.65 -41.58 -1.70
N ALA A 41 6.87 -41.76 -0.41
CA ALA A 41 7.39 -40.70 0.46
C ALA A 41 8.74 -40.29 -0.15
N LEU A 42 8.75 -39.16 -0.84
CA LEU A 42 9.99 -38.48 -1.16
C LEU A 42 10.69 -38.28 0.18
N ASN A 43 11.85 -38.93 0.36
CA ASN A 43 12.75 -38.67 1.49
C ASN A 43 13.25 -37.22 1.43
N GLN A 44 12.39 -36.26 1.76
CA GLN A 44 12.73 -34.86 1.86
C GLN A 44 12.82 -34.54 3.34
N THR A 45 14.05 -34.34 3.80
CA THR A 45 14.35 -33.75 5.10
C THR A 45 13.99 -32.26 5.03
N GLY A 46 12.86 -31.85 5.66
CA GLY A 46 12.45 -30.46 5.73
C GLY A 46 10.92 -30.27 5.76
N LEU A 47 10.49 -29.05 6.08
CA LEU A 47 9.07 -28.71 6.17
C LEU A 47 8.44 -28.64 4.76
N VAL A 48 7.34 -29.37 4.57
CA VAL A 48 6.52 -29.38 3.37
C VAL A 48 5.15 -28.79 3.70
N LEU A 49 4.69 -27.83 2.90
CA LEU A 49 3.40 -27.17 3.07
C LEU A 49 2.53 -27.28 1.81
N PRO A 50 1.19 -27.41 1.95
CA PRO A 50 0.52 -27.71 3.21
C PRO A 50 0.98 -29.04 3.77
N GLN A 51 0.85 -29.22 5.09
CA GLN A 51 1.19 -30.49 5.72
C GLN A 51 0.28 -31.60 5.17
N PRO A 52 0.81 -32.82 4.90
CA PRO A 52 0.00 -33.92 4.41
C PRO A 52 -1.15 -34.24 5.36
N THR A 53 -2.29 -34.66 4.80
CA THR A 53 -3.41 -35.14 5.61
C THR A 53 -2.93 -36.32 6.49
N PRO A 54 -3.15 -36.26 7.80
CA PRO A 54 -2.76 -37.36 8.69
C PRO A 54 -3.38 -38.69 8.27
N ALA A 55 -2.62 -39.77 8.39
CA ALA A 55 -3.13 -41.10 8.13
C ALA A 55 -4.27 -41.45 9.09
N PHE A 56 -5.32 -42.11 8.60
CA PHE A 56 -6.44 -42.57 9.40
C PHE A 56 -5.94 -43.58 10.45
N LYS A 57 -6.25 -43.35 11.72
CA LYS A 57 -5.87 -44.15 12.87
C LYS A 57 -7.04 -44.94 13.48
N GLY A 58 -8.22 -44.84 12.87
CA GLY A 58 -9.41 -45.55 13.32
C GLY A 58 -9.42 -47.02 12.90
N VAL A 59 -10.57 -47.66 13.02
CA VAL A 59 -10.81 -49.02 12.60
C VAL A 59 -11.98 -49.04 11.64
N ILE A 60 -11.78 -49.62 10.46
CA ILE A 60 -12.84 -49.81 9.46
C ILE A 60 -13.23 -51.28 9.44
N LYS A 61 -14.51 -51.55 9.71
CA LYS A 61 -15.16 -52.84 9.53
C LYS A 61 -16.18 -52.74 8.41
N GLU A 62 -16.81 -53.81 8.04
CA GLU A 62 -17.84 -53.88 7.01
C GLU A 62 -19.04 -52.93 7.31
N THR A 63 -19.37 -52.78 8.61
CA THR A 63 -20.42 -51.87 9.06
C THR A 63 -19.89 -50.92 10.11
N PHE A 64 -20.70 -49.92 10.55
CA PHE A 64 -20.35 -49.04 11.64
C PHE A 64 -20.16 -49.80 12.98
N GLU A 65 -20.80 -50.95 13.11
CA GLU A 65 -20.65 -51.79 14.30
C GLU A 65 -19.23 -52.39 14.37
N GLY A 66 -18.53 -52.04 15.42
CA GLY A 66 -17.12 -52.44 15.60
C GLY A 66 -16.11 -51.59 14.81
N SER A 67 -16.56 -50.62 14.00
CA SER A 67 -15.70 -49.59 13.43
C SER A 67 -15.42 -48.52 14.48
N LYS A 68 -14.26 -47.84 14.32
CA LYS A 68 -13.87 -46.66 15.14
C LYS A 68 -13.50 -45.55 14.21
N GLN A 69 -14.22 -44.44 14.29
CA GLN A 69 -13.92 -43.24 13.50
C GLN A 69 -12.71 -42.48 14.07
N ASP A 70 -12.00 -41.78 13.20
CA ASP A 70 -10.86 -40.91 13.51
C ASP A 70 -10.96 -39.68 12.65
N PHE A 71 -11.39 -38.58 13.24
CA PHE A 71 -11.48 -37.30 12.53
C PHE A 71 -10.09 -36.66 12.45
N PRO A 72 -9.62 -36.27 11.26
CA PRO A 72 -8.38 -35.53 11.14
C PRO A 72 -8.45 -34.24 11.94
N GLN A 73 -7.46 -34.00 12.79
CA GLN A 73 -7.38 -32.79 13.60
C GLN A 73 -6.73 -31.65 12.78
N PRO A 74 -7.17 -30.42 12.97
CA PRO A 74 -6.53 -29.27 12.33
C PRO A 74 -5.07 -29.16 12.77
N VAL A 75 -4.22 -28.62 11.89
CA VAL A 75 -2.83 -28.30 12.22
C VAL A 75 -2.81 -27.27 13.36
N LYS A 76 -1.98 -27.53 14.35
CA LYS A 76 -1.77 -26.62 15.50
C LYS A 76 -0.40 -26.00 15.43
N ALA A 77 -0.32 -24.73 15.85
CA ALA A 77 0.94 -24.05 16.01
C ALA A 77 1.85 -24.75 17.04
N PRO A 78 3.17 -24.62 16.94
CA PRO A 78 4.10 -25.13 17.92
C PRO A 78 3.74 -24.66 19.34
N LYS A 79 3.95 -25.53 20.34
CA LYS A 79 3.63 -25.17 21.73
C LYS A 79 4.42 -23.93 22.17
N GLY A 80 3.70 -22.94 22.68
CA GLY A 80 4.29 -21.66 23.15
C GLY A 80 4.61 -20.67 22.03
N ALA A 81 4.19 -20.95 20.80
CA ALA A 81 4.30 -20.00 19.70
C ALA A 81 3.56 -18.69 20.06
N PRO A 82 4.19 -17.51 19.86
CA PRO A 82 3.59 -16.23 20.21
C PRO A 82 2.53 -15.77 19.21
N ASN A 83 1.64 -14.88 19.63
CA ASN A 83 1.01 -13.98 18.68
C ASN A 83 2.06 -13.06 18.08
N VAL A 84 1.86 -12.64 16.84
CA VAL A 84 2.78 -11.74 16.14
C VAL A 84 2.00 -10.57 15.54
N VAL A 85 2.46 -9.36 15.82
CA VAL A 85 1.91 -8.13 15.24
C VAL A 85 3.05 -7.34 14.62
N VAL A 86 2.98 -7.10 13.32
CA VAL A 86 3.91 -6.23 12.61
C VAL A 86 3.17 -4.96 12.23
N ILE A 87 3.62 -3.83 12.75
CA ILE A 87 3.13 -2.50 12.38
C ILE A 87 4.18 -1.86 11.49
N LEU A 88 3.77 -1.41 10.29
CA LEU A 88 4.65 -0.77 9.32
C LEU A 88 4.05 0.56 8.88
N LEU A 89 4.63 1.68 9.33
CA LEU A 89 4.24 2.99 8.84
C LEU A 89 4.84 3.26 7.45
N ASP A 90 4.26 4.20 6.74
CA ASP A 90 4.59 4.52 5.36
C ASP A 90 5.22 5.92 5.29
N ASP A 91 6.31 6.08 4.55
CA ASP A 91 6.99 7.36 4.28
C ASP A 91 7.46 8.15 5.54
N LEU A 92 7.62 7.50 6.67
CA LEU A 92 8.14 8.15 7.88
C LEU A 92 9.67 8.12 7.90
N GLY A 93 10.28 9.29 7.83
CA GLY A 93 11.74 9.43 7.94
C GLY A 93 12.25 9.27 9.36
N PHE A 94 13.51 8.87 9.50
CA PHE A 94 14.17 8.58 10.79
C PHE A 94 14.09 9.73 11.81
N GLY A 95 14.09 10.99 11.34
CA GLY A 95 14.10 12.19 12.19
C GLY A 95 12.74 12.86 12.35
N GLN A 96 11.61 12.19 12.08
CA GLN A 96 10.27 12.83 12.18
C GLN A 96 9.55 12.52 13.48
N ALA A 97 9.58 11.27 13.95
CA ALA A 97 8.93 10.84 15.20
C ALA A 97 9.75 11.23 16.43
N GLY A 98 9.08 11.67 17.50
CA GLY A 98 9.68 12.07 18.76
C GLY A 98 10.50 10.98 19.43
N THR A 99 10.03 9.74 19.37
CA THR A 99 10.73 8.54 19.86
C THR A 99 12.14 8.41 19.28
N PHE A 100 12.35 8.86 18.04
CA PHE A 100 13.66 8.88 17.38
C PHE A 100 14.28 10.28 17.33
N GLY A 101 13.86 11.21 18.22
CA GLY A 101 14.36 12.56 18.35
C GLY A 101 13.74 13.59 17.40
N GLY A 102 12.72 13.23 16.64
CA GLY A 102 12.01 14.11 15.73
C GLY A 102 11.20 15.21 16.43
N PRO A 103 10.64 16.16 15.66
CA PRO A 103 9.90 17.28 16.21
C PRO A 103 8.44 16.93 16.60
N VAL A 104 7.90 15.80 16.14
CA VAL A 104 6.51 15.41 16.40
C VAL A 104 6.46 14.42 17.58
N PRO A 105 5.83 14.76 18.70
CA PRO A 105 5.66 13.83 19.81
C PRO A 105 4.92 12.57 19.40
N THR A 106 5.43 11.40 19.79
CA THR A 106 4.87 10.08 19.51
C THR A 106 4.81 9.25 20.79
N PRO A 107 3.92 9.64 21.75
CA PRO A 107 3.90 9.03 23.07
C PRO A 107 3.52 7.54 23.07
N GLU A 108 2.80 7.07 22.07
CA GLU A 108 2.41 5.65 21.99
C GLU A 108 3.59 4.78 21.53
N MET A 109 4.44 5.30 20.60
CA MET A 109 5.72 4.66 20.28
C MET A 109 6.67 4.70 21.47
N ASP A 110 6.70 5.79 22.26
CA ASP A 110 7.52 5.90 23.47
C ASP A 110 7.10 4.81 24.48
N GLU A 111 5.79 4.65 24.75
CA GLU A 111 5.27 3.61 25.65
C GLU A 111 5.64 2.20 25.20
N LEU A 112 5.59 1.93 23.88
CA LEU A 112 6.01 0.62 23.35
C LEU A 112 7.53 0.41 23.47
N ALA A 113 8.33 1.47 23.29
CA ALA A 113 9.78 1.42 23.43
C ALA A 113 10.20 1.20 24.91
N ASP A 114 9.44 1.73 25.84
CA ASP A 114 9.61 1.51 27.29
C ASP A 114 9.39 0.03 27.67
N ASP A 115 8.48 -0.66 27.00
CA ASP A 115 8.21 -2.09 27.19
C ASP A 115 9.05 -3.00 26.29
N GLY A 116 9.97 -2.43 25.50
CA GLY A 116 10.70 -3.16 24.46
C GLY A 116 12.15 -2.66 24.28
N VAL A 117 12.64 -2.83 23.08
CA VAL A 117 13.95 -2.38 22.64
C VAL A 117 13.87 -1.61 21.33
N ILE A 118 14.74 -0.59 21.17
CA ILE A 118 14.83 0.23 19.97
C ILE A 118 16.01 -0.27 19.11
N PHE A 119 15.77 -0.44 17.82
CA PHE A 119 16.83 -0.67 16.82
C PHE A 119 17.07 0.62 16.03
N ASN A 120 18.27 1.20 16.14
CA ASN A 120 18.64 2.45 15.46
C ASN A 120 19.43 2.26 14.17
N ARG A 121 19.73 1.00 13.80
CA ARG A 121 20.42 0.61 12.55
C ARG A 121 19.63 -0.46 11.79
N PHE A 122 18.33 -0.31 11.78
CA PHE A 122 17.41 -1.09 10.94
C PHE A 122 17.27 -0.40 9.57
N HIS A 123 17.32 -1.17 8.49
CA HIS A 123 17.33 -0.65 7.13
C HIS A 123 16.21 -1.27 6.30
N THR A 124 15.55 -0.43 5.53
CA THR A 124 14.54 -0.78 4.52
C THR A 124 15.15 -0.68 3.11
N THR A 125 14.34 -0.77 2.05
CA THR A 125 14.86 -0.81 0.67
C THR A 125 14.89 0.55 -0.03
N GLY A 126 14.36 1.59 0.58
CA GLY A 126 14.28 2.94 0.03
C GLY A 126 13.00 3.26 -0.73
N ILE A 127 12.08 2.28 -0.91
CA ILE A 127 10.74 2.50 -1.48
C ILE A 127 9.78 1.39 -1.03
N SER A 128 8.45 1.69 -1.03
CA SER A 128 7.41 0.90 -0.36
C SER A 128 7.28 -0.56 -0.81
N SER A 129 6.93 -0.85 -2.08
CA SER A 129 6.66 -2.24 -2.53
C SER A 129 7.84 -3.17 -2.29
N PRO A 130 9.09 -2.79 -2.63
CA PRO A 130 10.28 -3.59 -2.32
C PRO A 130 10.45 -3.90 -0.83
N THR A 131 10.21 -2.91 0.05
CA THR A 131 10.28 -3.10 1.50
C THR A 131 9.24 -4.11 2.00
N ARG A 132 7.98 -3.97 1.55
CA ARG A 132 6.87 -4.85 1.92
C ARG A 132 7.09 -6.27 1.44
N ALA A 133 7.57 -6.44 0.20
CA ALA A 133 7.94 -7.73 -0.36
C ALA A 133 9.08 -8.40 0.43
N ALA A 134 10.14 -7.67 0.74
CA ALA A 134 11.27 -8.18 1.51
C ALA A 134 10.87 -8.56 2.95
N LEU A 135 10.02 -7.75 3.60
CA LEU A 135 9.46 -8.03 4.91
C LEU A 135 8.70 -9.35 4.93
N LEU A 136 7.76 -9.51 3.98
CA LEU A 136 6.81 -10.63 3.98
C LEU A 136 7.39 -11.95 3.47
N THR A 137 8.54 -11.91 2.77
CA THR A 137 9.17 -13.11 2.21
C THR A 137 10.49 -13.49 2.88
N GLY A 138 11.11 -12.58 3.61
CA GLY A 138 12.45 -12.78 4.15
C GLY A 138 13.55 -12.81 3.08
N GLN A 139 13.26 -12.30 1.88
CA GLN A 139 14.18 -12.29 0.74
C GLN A 139 14.50 -10.86 0.30
N ASN A 140 15.61 -10.68 -0.42
CA ASN A 140 15.87 -9.40 -1.06
C ASN A 140 14.81 -9.09 -2.12
N PRO A 141 14.40 -7.83 -2.31
CA PRO A 141 13.23 -7.50 -3.14
C PRO A 141 13.38 -7.96 -4.60
N HIS A 142 14.58 -7.87 -5.19
CA HIS A 142 14.82 -8.32 -6.56
C HIS A 142 14.66 -9.85 -6.74
N GLN A 143 14.92 -10.65 -5.69
CA GLN A 143 14.69 -12.10 -5.73
C GLN A 143 13.21 -12.45 -5.91
N VAL A 144 12.34 -11.59 -5.45
CA VAL A 144 10.89 -11.78 -5.53
C VAL A 144 10.23 -10.93 -6.62
N GLY A 145 11.04 -10.41 -7.55
CA GLY A 145 10.56 -9.59 -8.66
C GLY A 145 10.13 -8.17 -8.26
N ALA A 146 10.29 -7.79 -7.00
CA ALA A 146 9.81 -6.55 -6.42
C ALA A 146 10.94 -5.50 -6.23
N GLY A 147 11.89 -5.40 -7.17
CA GLY A 147 12.92 -4.35 -7.16
C GLY A 147 12.39 -2.94 -7.45
N THR A 148 11.10 -2.81 -7.73
CA THR A 148 10.41 -1.54 -7.99
C THR A 148 8.97 -1.59 -7.46
N ILE A 149 8.26 -0.45 -7.51
CA ILE A 149 6.83 -0.40 -7.22
C ILE A 149 5.99 -1.00 -8.36
N THR A 150 4.77 -1.41 -8.06
CA THR A 150 3.89 -2.10 -9.01
C THR A 150 3.59 -1.27 -10.25
N GLU A 151 3.52 0.04 -10.11
CA GLU A 151 3.26 1.00 -11.19
C GLU A 151 4.42 1.12 -12.19
N LEU A 152 5.63 0.73 -11.81
CA LEU A 152 6.85 0.83 -12.61
C LEU A 152 7.44 -0.52 -13.00
N SER A 153 6.63 -1.57 -13.01
CA SER A 153 7.07 -2.91 -13.37
C SER A 153 7.61 -2.99 -14.81
N THR A 154 8.61 -3.85 -15.00
CA THR A 154 9.22 -4.15 -16.30
C THR A 154 9.19 -5.65 -16.61
N GLY A 155 9.58 -6.05 -17.81
CA GLY A 155 9.70 -7.47 -18.17
C GLY A 155 10.92 -8.19 -17.58
N TYR A 156 11.77 -7.53 -16.80
CA TYR A 156 12.94 -8.14 -16.18
C TYR A 156 12.59 -8.86 -14.87
N PRO A 157 13.13 -10.06 -14.61
CA PRO A 157 12.73 -10.87 -13.46
C PRO A 157 12.82 -10.15 -12.10
N GLY A 158 13.84 -9.33 -11.88
CA GLY A 158 14.00 -8.57 -10.63
C GLY A 158 13.01 -7.41 -10.43
N TYR A 159 12.23 -7.04 -11.47
CA TYR A 159 11.39 -5.84 -11.50
C TYR A 159 9.99 -6.05 -12.10
N ASN A 160 9.57 -7.31 -12.28
CA ASN A 160 8.30 -7.62 -12.93
C ASN A 160 7.08 -7.54 -11.98
N THR A 161 7.32 -7.33 -10.70
CA THR A 161 6.33 -7.27 -9.60
C THR A 161 5.46 -8.52 -9.47
N ILE A 162 5.89 -9.62 -10.06
CA ILE A 162 5.24 -10.93 -9.96
C ILE A 162 6.02 -11.78 -8.97
N TRP A 163 5.49 -11.98 -7.77
CA TRP A 163 6.13 -12.84 -6.79
C TRP A 163 6.18 -14.29 -7.30
N PRO A 164 7.38 -14.90 -7.35
CA PRO A 164 7.53 -16.26 -7.79
C PRO A 164 6.97 -17.24 -6.76
N LYS A 165 6.47 -18.39 -7.22
CA LYS A 165 5.95 -19.44 -6.33
C LYS A 165 7.01 -20.06 -5.41
N GLU A 166 8.27 -19.84 -5.74
CA GLU A 166 9.45 -20.20 -4.95
C GLU A 166 9.66 -19.30 -3.72
N SER A 167 8.79 -18.31 -3.52
CA SER A 167 8.90 -17.30 -2.44
C SER A 167 7.60 -17.18 -1.67
N ALA A 168 7.29 -18.18 -0.86
CA ALA A 168 6.10 -18.15 0.00
C ALA A 168 6.19 -17.02 1.02
N SER A 169 5.07 -16.33 1.24
CA SER A 169 4.95 -15.30 2.27
C SER A 169 4.99 -15.89 3.67
N VAL A 170 5.41 -15.10 4.66
CA VAL A 170 5.32 -15.48 6.08
C VAL A 170 3.88 -15.80 6.50
N ALA A 171 2.89 -15.09 5.95
CA ALA A 171 1.48 -15.37 6.23
C ALA A 171 1.07 -16.78 5.77
N ARG A 172 1.49 -17.19 4.56
CA ARG A 172 1.25 -18.55 4.07
C ARG A 172 1.92 -19.60 4.94
N ILE A 173 3.18 -19.38 5.32
CA ILE A 173 3.93 -20.31 6.16
C ILE A 173 3.25 -20.45 7.53
N LEU A 174 2.90 -19.35 8.16
CA LEU A 174 2.24 -19.34 9.47
C LEU A 174 0.85 -19.98 9.43
N LYS A 175 0.03 -19.63 8.41
CA LYS A 175 -1.31 -20.21 8.23
C LYS A 175 -1.25 -21.74 8.15
N ASP A 176 -0.38 -22.26 7.30
CA ASP A 176 -0.23 -23.70 7.10
C ASP A 176 0.41 -24.42 8.32
N ASN A 177 0.91 -23.65 9.29
CA ASN A 177 1.39 -24.12 10.58
C ASN A 177 0.49 -23.73 11.77
N GLY A 178 -0.79 -23.48 11.51
CA GLY A 178 -1.81 -23.37 12.54
C GLY A 178 -2.02 -21.98 13.15
N TYR A 179 -1.54 -20.92 12.51
CA TYR A 179 -1.87 -19.53 12.85
C TYR A 179 -3.17 -19.06 12.17
N ALA A 180 -3.85 -18.10 12.78
CA ALA A 180 -4.79 -17.22 12.10
C ALA A 180 -4.03 -16.01 11.53
N THR A 181 -4.37 -15.57 10.32
CA THR A 181 -3.57 -14.55 9.63
C THR A 181 -4.45 -13.43 9.08
N ALA A 182 -4.10 -12.17 9.38
CA ALA A 182 -4.84 -11.00 8.91
C ALA A 182 -3.91 -9.87 8.48
N ALA A 183 -4.32 -9.13 7.45
CA ALA A 183 -3.64 -7.91 7.00
C ALA A 183 -4.63 -6.75 6.93
N PHE A 184 -4.16 -5.56 7.36
CA PHE A 184 -4.95 -4.33 7.40
C PHE A 184 -4.18 -3.18 6.75
N GLY A 185 -4.85 -2.43 5.86
CA GLY A 185 -4.33 -1.24 5.23
C GLY A 185 -3.65 -1.47 3.88
N LYS A 186 -2.54 -0.78 3.65
CA LYS A 186 -1.81 -0.77 2.38
C LYS A 186 -1.15 -2.09 2.06
N TRP A 187 -1.44 -2.61 0.86
CA TRP A 187 -0.81 -3.81 0.36
C TRP A 187 0.39 -3.55 -0.57
N HIS A 188 0.16 -2.85 -1.66
CA HIS A 188 1.15 -2.38 -2.66
C HIS A 188 2.08 -3.47 -3.24
N ASN A 189 1.59 -4.71 -3.38
CA ASN A 189 2.35 -5.85 -3.93
C ASN A 189 1.57 -6.71 -4.93
N THR A 190 0.34 -6.32 -5.26
CA THR A 190 -0.40 -6.93 -6.37
C THR A 190 -0.05 -6.17 -7.65
N PRO A 191 0.35 -6.85 -8.74
CA PRO A 191 0.54 -6.18 -10.03
C PRO A 191 -0.69 -5.39 -10.45
N ASP A 192 -0.52 -4.18 -10.99
CA ASP A 192 -1.63 -3.27 -11.33
C ASP A 192 -2.72 -3.92 -12.20
N TRP A 193 -2.32 -4.78 -13.13
CA TRP A 193 -3.24 -5.49 -14.03
C TRP A 193 -4.00 -6.65 -13.38
N GLU A 194 -3.72 -6.96 -12.10
CA GLU A 194 -4.39 -7.99 -11.31
C GLU A 194 -5.27 -7.41 -10.19
N THR A 195 -5.44 -6.08 -10.14
CA THR A 195 -6.21 -5.41 -9.06
C THR A 195 -7.71 -5.30 -9.35
N SER A 196 -8.18 -5.83 -10.47
CA SER A 196 -9.60 -5.77 -10.82
C SER A 196 -10.49 -6.58 -9.86
N PRO A 197 -11.77 -6.19 -9.64
CA PRO A 197 -12.67 -6.92 -8.73
C PRO A 197 -12.97 -8.37 -9.15
N VAL A 198 -12.53 -8.78 -10.34
CA VAL A 198 -12.66 -10.16 -10.84
C VAL A 198 -11.32 -10.92 -10.84
N GLY A 199 -10.30 -10.35 -10.20
CA GLY A 199 -8.97 -10.96 -10.09
C GLY A 199 -8.09 -10.84 -11.33
N PRO A 200 -7.07 -11.72 -11.45
CA PRO A 200 -6.82 -12.95 -10.66
C PRO A 200 -6.42 -12.69 -9.20
N PHE A 201 -6.85 -13.54 -8.28
CA PHE A 201 -6.69 -13.34 -6.83
C PHE A 201 -5.45 -14.01 -6.24
N GLU A 202 -4.63 -14.70 -7.06
CA GLU A 202 -3.48 -15.47 -6.58
C GLU A 202 -2.43 -14.60 -5.85
N ARG A 203 -2.23 -13.34 -6.31
CA ARG A 203 -1.28 -12.39 -5.73
C ARG A 203 -1.95 -11.31 -4.86
N TRP A 204 -3.20 -11.50 -4.53
CA TRP A 204 -3.88 -10.72 -3.52
C TRP A 204 -3.45 -11.17 -2.13
N PRO A 205 -3.63 -10.36 -1.07
CA PRO A 205 -3.28 -10.77 0.29
C PRO A 205 -3.84 -12.15 0.65
N THR A 206 -5.10 -12.42 0.28
CA THR A 206 -5.77 -13.70 0.55
C THR A 206 -5.15 -14.86 -0.24
N GLY A 207 -4.73 -14.64 -1.48
CA GLY A 207 -4.00 -15.64 -2.27
C GLY A 207 -2.60 -15.93 -1.75
N LEU A 208 -1.99 -14.94 -1.07
CA LEU A 208 -0.66 -15.04 -0.49
C LEU A 208 -0.67 -15.48 0.98
N GLY A 209 -1.82 -15.93 1.51
CA GLY A 209 -1.88 -16.63 2.80
C GLY A 209 -2.50 -15.86 3.96
N PHE A 210 -2.99 -14.65 3.76
CA PHE A 210 -3.80 -13.98 4.77
C PHE A 210 -5.25 -14.47 4.71
N GLU A 211 -5.76 -15.03 5.79
CA GLU A 211 -7.16 -15.49 5.87
C GLU A 211 -8.15 -14.33 5.91
N TYR A 212 -7.70 -13.15 6.30
CA TYR A 212 -8.45 -11.91 6.35
C TYR A 212 -7.64 -10.75 5.79
N PHE A 213 -8.29 -9.90 4.99
CA PHE A 213 -7.73 -8.66 4.48
C PHE A 213 -8.78 -7.55 4.58
N TYR A 214 -8.37 -6.39 5.06
CA TYR A 214 -9.15 -5.15 4.99
C TYR A 214 -8.23 -3.98 4.71
N GLY A 215 -8.32 -3.38 3.52
CA GLY A 215 -7.40 -2.32 3.13
C GLY A 215 -7.49 -1.97 1.64
N PHE A 216 -6.37 -1.57 1.06
CA PHE A 216 -6.29 -1.08 -0.32
C PHE A 216 -5.01 -1.57 -1.03
N PHE A 217 -5.03 -1.56 -2.39
CA PHE A 217 -3.91 -2.09 -3.18
C PHE A 217 -2.89 -1.06 -3.58
N GLY A 218 -3.28 0.19 -3.82
CA GLY A 218 -2.43 1.23 -4.38
C GLY A 218 -1.26 1.65 -3.50
N GLY A 219 -0.36 2.45 -4.06
CA GLY A 219 0.76 3.06 -3.35
C GLY A 219 0.33 4.13 -2.35
N GLU A 220 -0.85 4.72 -2.56
CA GLU A 220 -1.45 5.74 -1.70
C GLU A 220 -2.97 5.54 -1.61
N SER A 221 -3.60 6.16 -0.63
CA SER A 221 -5.06 6.18 -0.49
C SER A 221 -5.52 7.42 0.27
N SER A 222 -6.68 7.95 -0.12
CA SER A 222 -7.36 8.97 0.67
C SER A 222 -7.68 8.46 2.08
N GLN A 223 -7.44 9.27 3.11
CA GLN A 223 -7.86 8.96 4.47
C GLN A 223 -9.36 9.23 4.69
N TRP A 224 -10.00 9.94 3.75
CA TRP A 224 -11.38 10.39 3.84
C TRP A 224 -12.33 9.55 3.00
N GLU A 225 -11.93 9.19 1.79
CA GLU A 225 -12.75 8.46 0.80
C GLU A 225 -11.89 7.39 0.11
N PRO A 226 -11.42 6.37 0.87
CA PRO A 226 -10.56 5.32 0.32
C PRO A 226 -11.32 4.33 -0.55
N GLN A 227 -10.62 3.73 -1.51
CA GLN A 227 -11.06 2.52 -2.19
C GLN A 227 -10.70 1.31 -1.33
N LEU A 228 -11.67 0.64 -0.74
CA LEU A 228 -11.45 -0.46 0.19
C LEU A 228 -11.81 -1.83 -0.38
N ILE A 229 -11.04 -2.81 0.05
CA ILE A 229 -11.25 -4.23 -0.24
C ILE A 229 -11.36 -5.00 1.07
N ARG A 230 -12.37 -5.86 1.19
CA ARG A 230 -12.50 -6.82 2.29
C ARG A 230 -12.41 -8.23 1.72
N GLY A 231 -11.34 -8.94 2.07
CA GLY A 231 -11.02 -10.21 1.42
C GLY A 231 -10.71 -10.04 -0.06
N VAL A 232 -11.67 -10.35 -0.92
CA VAL A 232 -11.60 -10.16 -2.38
C VAL A 232 -12.73 -9.28 -2.93
N THR A 233 -13.49 -8.63 -2.04
CA THR A 233 -14.66 -7.86 -2.40
C THR A 233 -14.45 -6.37 -2.15
N PRO A 234 -14.65 -5.49 -3.12
CA PRO A 234 -14.72 -4.05 -2.90
C PRO A 234 -15.82 -3.71 -1.88
N VAL A 235 -15.53 -2.82 -0.96
CA VAL A 235 -16.47 -2.35 0.05
C VAL A 235 -16.40 -0.84 0.20
N GLU A 236 -17.52 -0.23 0.55
CA GLU A 236 -17.59 1.21 0.80
C GLU A 236 -17.30 1.52 2.27
N PRO A 237 -16.68 2.67 2.58
CA PRO A 237 -16.64 3.21 3.92
C PRO A 237 -18.04 3.32 4.52
N THR A 238 -18.19 2.96 5.79
CA THR A 238 -19.51 2.99 6.47
C THR A 238 -20.03 4.41 6.76
N LYS A 239 -19.16 5.41 6.62
CA LYS A 239 -19.43 6.84 6.84
C LYS A 239 -18.75 7.65 5.75
N ARG A 240 -19.22 8.87 5.55
CA ARG A 240 -18.54 9.87 4.73
C ARG A 240 -17.67 10.79 5.59
N PRO A 241 -16.78 11.60 4.98
CA PRO A 241 -15.92 12.54 5.71
C PRO A 241 -16.71 13.47 6.65
N GLU A 242 -17.86 13.99 6.19
CA GLU A 242 -18.73 14.89 6.96
C GLU A 242 -19.39 14.20 8.17
N GLN A 243 -19.38 12.87 8.19
CA GLN A 243 -19.85 12.03 9.31
C GLN A 243 -18.71 11.59 10.22
N GLY A 244 -17.50 12.12 10.00
CA GLY A 244 -16.32 11.84 10.79
C GLY A 244 -15.60 10.53 10.42
N TYR A 245 -15.68 10.09 9.15
CA TYR A 245 -14.87 8.98 8.67
C TYR A 245 -13.37 9.35 8.65
N ASN A 246 -12.53 8.40 8.99
CA ASN A 246 -11.07 8.45 8.81
C ASN A 246 -10.53 7.03 8.68
N LEU A 247 -9.70 6.79 7.69
CA LEU A 247 -9.19 5.45 7.35
C LEU A 247 -8.34 4.84 8.46
N ASN A 248 -7.46 5.61 9.13
CA ASN A 248 -6.65 5.07 10.22
C ASN A 248 -7.53 4.55 11.37
N VAL A 249 -8.59 5.30 11.70
CA VAL A 249 -9.56 4.89 12.75
C VAL A 249 -10.27 3.60 12.32
N ASP A 250 -10.76 3.54 11.09
CA ASP A 250 -11.52 2.40 10.56
C ASP A 250 -10.67 1.13 10.51
N LEU A 251 -9.43 1.23 10.02
CA LEU A 251 -8.49 0.09 9.99
C LEU A 251 -8.18 -0.45 11.39
N VAL A 252 -7.97 0.44 12.35
CA VAL A 252 -7.69 0.05 13.75
C VAL A 252 -8.92 -0.57 14.40
N ASP A 253 -10.10 -0.01 14.18
CA ASP A 253 -11.35 -0.55 14.73
C ASP A 253 -11.63 -1.96 14.18
N ASP A 254 -11.42 -2.18 12.87
CA ASP A 254 -11.59 -3.49 12.25
C ASP A 254 -10.53 -4.51 12.74
N ALA A 255 -9.27 -4.09 12.89
CA ALA A 255 -8.20 -4.93 13.42
C ALA A 255 -8.46 -5.36 14.87
N ILE A 256 -8.84 -4.43 15.74
CA ILE A 256 -9.22 -4.74 17.12
C ILE A 256 -10.42 -5.68 17.15
N GLY A 257 -11.44 -5.41 16.31
CA GLY A 257 -12.60 -6.28 16.18
C GLY A 257 -12.23 -7.70 15.72
N TRP A 258 -11.33 -7.82 14.75
CA TRP A 258 -10.85 -9.12 14.27
C TRP A 258 -10.07 -9.87 15.35
N ILE A 259 -9.13 -9.22 16.04
CA ILE A 259 -8.33 -9.83 17.13
C ILE A 259 -9.25 -10.33 18.25
N ASN A 260 -10.23 -9.52 18.66
CA ASN A 260 -11.18 -9.92 19.69
C ASN A 260 -12.03 -11.13 19.29
N ARG A 261 -12.51 -11.18 18.05
CA ARG A 261 -13.23 -12.35 17.51
C ARG A 261 -12.34 -13.59 17.49
N GLN A 262 -11.09 -13.43 17.05
CA GLN A 262 -10.11 -14.52 17.02
C GLN A 262 -9.90 -15.10 18.42
N GLY A 263 -9.62 -14.28 19.42
CA GLY A 263 -9.43 -14.71 20.80
C GLY A 263 -10.68 -15.32 21.43
N SER A 264 -11.87 -14.89 21.02
CA SER A 264 -13.15 -15.44 21.54
C SER A 264 -13.48 -16.80 20.94
N VAL A 265 -13.20 -17.01 19.65
CA VAL A 265 -13.58 -18.25 18.91
C VAL A 265 -12.51 -19.32 19.00
N SER A 266 -11.24 -18.94 18.98
CA SER A 266 -10.09 -19.85 18.92
C SER A 266 -8.95 -19.35 19.82
N PRO A 267 -9.13 -19.28 21.15
CA PRO A 267 -8.16 -18.69 22.08
C PRO A 267 -6.80 -19.40 22.09
N ASP A 268 -6.77 -20.70 21.72
CA ASP A 268 -5.54 -21.50 21.65
C ASP A 268 -4.80 -21.40 20.30
N LYS A 269 -5.37 -20.67 19.31
CA LYS A 269 -4.78 -20.48 17.98
C LYS A 269 -4.08 -19.12 17.93
N PRO A 270 -2.74 -19.07 17.89
CA PRO A 270 -2.05 -17.78 17.78
C PRO A 270 -2.38 -17.10 16.46
N TYR A 271 -2.18 -15.77 16.42
CA TYR A 271 -2.45 -14.97 15.23
C TYR A 271 -1.20 -14.24 14.73
N PHE A 272 -1.20 -13.96 13.45
CA PHE A 272 -0.29 -13.03 12.77
C PHE A 272 -1.11 -11.87 12.19
N VAL A 273 -0.82 -10.67 12.63
CA VAL A 273 -1.41 -9.42 12.12
C VAL A 273 -0.34 -8.58 11.45
N TYR A 274 -0.58 -8.21 10.21
CA TYR A 274 0.18 -7.21 9.47
C TYR A 274 -0.66 -5.93 9.38
N MET A 275 -0.31 -4.91 10.17
CA MET A 275 -0.94 -3.60 10.21
C MET A 275 -0.07 -2.60 9.46
N ALA A 276 -0.51 -2.17 8.28
CA ALA A 276 0.18 -1.22 7.42
C ALA A 276 -0.79 -0.10 7.01
N PRO A 277 -0.99 0.93 7.85
CA PRO A 277 -2.09 1.89 7.68
C PRO A 277 -2.00 2.73 6.41
N GLY A 278 -0.84 2.78 5.73
CA GLY A 278 -0.59 3.69 4.62
C GLY A 278 -0.26 5.12 5.07
N ALA A 279 -0.51 5.46 6.33
CA ALA A 279 -0.04 6.70 6.94
C ALA A 279 1.45 6.55 7.32
N VAL A 280 2.27 7.57 7.14
CA VAL A 280 1.98 8.97 6.87
C VAL A 280 2.28 9.37 5.41
N HIS A 281 2.07 8.45 4.45
CA HIS A 281 2.18 8.76 3.02
C HIS A 281 1.13 9.81 2.61
N ALA A 282 1.44 10.62 1.60
CA ALA A 282 0.47 11.50 0.99
C ALA A 282 -0.70 10.69 0.36
N PRO A 283 -1.91 11.27 0.24
CA PRO A 283 -2.27 12.62 0.64
C PRO A 283 -2.25 12.81 2.15
N LEU A 284 -1.73 13.96 2.60
CA LEU A 284 -1.61 14.27 4.03
C LEU A 284 -2.98 14.69 4.57
N HIS A 285 -3.80 13.72 4.89
CA HIS A 285 -5.19 13.91 5.30
C HIS A 285 -5.36 13.66 6.80
N VAL A 286 -5.80 14.67 7.53
CA VAL A 286 -6.05 14.57 8.97
C VAL A 286 -7.05 15.62 9.45
N ASN A 287 -7.81 15.32 10.51
CA ASN A 287 -8.75 16.24 11.10
C ASN A 287 -8.06 17.52 11.62
N GLN A 288 -8.72 18.66 11.46
CA GLN A 288 -8.19 19.97 11.83
C GLN A 288 -7.71 20.04 13.28
N GLU A 289 -8.38 19.37 14.21
CA GLU A 289 -8.00 19.31 15.65
C GLU A 289 -6.58 18.78 15.89
N TRP A 290 -6.08 17.92 15.00
CA TRP A 290 -4.71 17.41 15.05
C TRP A 290 -3.71 18.41 14.48
N ILE A 291 -4.09 19.14 13.41
CA ILE A 291 -3.26 20.18 12.80
C ILE A 291 -3.07 21.35 13.80
N ASP A 292 -4.14 21.75 14.49
CA ASP A 292 -4.15 22.86 15.43
C ASP A 292 -3.16 22.69 16.58
N LYS A 293 -2.87 21.45 16.96
CA LYS A 293 -1.85 21.15 17.99
C LYS A 293 -0.43 21.62 17.61
N PHE A 294 -0.19 21.82 16.30
CA PHE A 294 1.14 22.16 15.77
C PHE A 294 1.22 23.56 15.19
N GLN A 295 0.18 24.35 15.32
CA GLN A 295 0.14 25.72 14.80
C GLN A 295 1.36 26.55 15.24
N GLY A 296 2.11 27.10 14.27
CA GLY A 296 3.27 27.93 14.50
C GLY A 296 4.55 27.22 14.94
N GLN A 297 4.53 25.90 15.14
CA GLN A 297 5.67 25.15 15.67
C GLN A 297 6.79 24.92 14.64
N PHE A 298 6.60 25.28 13.39
CA PHE A 298 7.57 25.07 12.31
C PHE A 298 8.07 26.34 11.65
N ASN A 299 7.77 27.50 12.25
CA ASN A 299 8.17 28.81 11.72
C ASN A 299 9.69 29.03 11.69
N GLN A 300 10.47 28.31 12.54
CA GLN A 300 11.92 28.34 12.54
C GLN A 300 12.56 27.68 11.31
N GLY A 301 11.78 26.87 10.57
CA GLY A 301 12.15 26.24 9.32
C GLY A 301 12.98 24.97 9.43
N TRP A 302 13.15 24.32 8.28
CA TRP A 302 13.76 23.02 8.18
C TRP A 302 15.25 22.95 8.57
N ASP A 303 16.05 24.00 8.28
CA ASP A 303 17.46 24.03 8.68
C ASP A 303 17.56 23.95 10.21
N LYS A 304 16.76 24.75 10.94
CA LYS A 304 16.77 24.77 12.40
C LYS A 304 16.19 23.53 13.02
N VAL A 305 15.07 23.04 12.49
CA VAL A 305 14.45 21.79 12.94
C VAL A 305 15.41 20.61 12.83
N ARG A 306 16.23 20.56 11.77
CA ARG A 306 17.25 19.53 11.58
C ARG A 306 18.34 19.56 12.64
N GLU A 307 18.84 20.77 12.99
CA GLU A 307 19.80 20.95 14.10
C GLU A 307 19.23 20.49 15.45
N GLU A 308 18.01 20.91 15.74
CA GLU A 308 17.31 20.57 16.99
C GLU A 308 17.02 19.06 17.07
N THR A 309 16.66 18.43 15.95
CA THR A 309 16.45 16.98 15.85
C THR A 309 17.74 16.24 16.20
N LEU A 310 18.89 16.59 15.59
CA LEU A 310 20.17 15.94 15.94
C LEU A 310 20.51 16.13 17.42
N ALA A 311 20.28 17.32 18.00
CA ALA A 311 20.53 17.57 19.40
C ALA A 311 19.68 16.65 20.31
N ARG A 312 18.38 16.47 19.98
CA ARG A 312 17.49 15.51 20.69
C ARG A 312 17.93 14.07 20.50
N GLN A 313 18.28 13.66 19.28
CA GLN A 313 18.79 12.32 18.97
C GLN A 313 20.02 11.96 19.80
N LYS A 314 20.98 12.90 19.93
CA LYS A 314 22.17 12.73 20.77
C LYS A 314 21.84 12.66 22.27
N LYS A 315 20.87 13.45 22.72
CA LYS A 315 20.38 13.44 24.11
C LYS A 315 19.70 12.13 24.47
N LEU A 316 18.88 11.60 23.60
CA LEU A 316 18.17 10.32 23.75
C LEU A 316 19.09 9.10 23.56
N GLY A 317 20.29 9.29 22.99
CA GLY A 317 21.19 8.19 22.65
C GLY A 317 20.81 7.44 21.37
N ILE A 318 19.81 7.91 20.65
CA ILE A 318 19.37 7.32 19.37
C ILE A 318 20.50 7.35 18.34
N VAL A 319 21.34 8.37 18.38
CA VAL A 319 22.58 8.45 17.60
C VAL A 319 23.78 8.64 18.52
N PRO A 320 24.98 8.19 18.15
CA PRO A 320 26.22 8.45 18.88
C PRO A 320 26.45 9.95 19.11
N LYS A 321 27.05 10.33 20.22
CA LYS A 321 27.31 11.73 20.57
C LYS A 321 28.18 12.48 19.56
N ASN A 322 29.07 11.75 18.87
CA ASN A 322 29.96 12.26 17.82
C ASN A 322 29.35 12.27 16.43
N THR A 323 28.04 11.98 16.28
CA THR A 323 27.38 12.03 14.97
C THR A 323 27.40 13.45 14.43
N ASP A 324 27.82 13.60 13.19
CA ASP A 324 27.78 14.87 12.47
C ASP A 324 26.48 15.01 11.69
N LEU A 325 25.99 16.26 11.63
CA LEU A 325 24.83 16.59 10.78
C LEU A 325 25.31 16.73 9.34
N THR A 326 24.72 15.96 8.45
CA THR A 326 25.06 16.06 7.02
C THR A 326 24.61 17.39 6.43
N PRO A 327 25.37 17.98 5.48
CA PRO A 327 25.06 19.26 4.90
C PRO A 327 23.76 19.22 4.06
N ARG A 328 23.16 20.39 3.87
CA ARG A 328 22.03 20.55 2.95
C ARG A 328 22.54 20.46 1.50
N SER A 329 21.81 19.74 0.66
CA SER A 329 22.08 19.73 -0.77
C SER A 329 21.86 21.12 -1.38
N ASP A 330 22.71 21.52 -2.32
CA ASP A 330 22.56 22.78 -3.07
C ASP A 330 21.23 22.82 -3.88
N SER A 331 20.62 21.68 -4.11
CA SER A 331 19.31 21.57 -4.78
C SER A 331 18.13 21.94 -3.89
N ILE A 332 18.33 22.11 -2.58
CA ILE A 332 17.29 22.50 -1.60
C ILE A 332 17.59 23.90 -1.10
N GLN A 333 16.64 24.81 -1.21
CA GLN A 333 16.80 26.18 -0.74
C GLN A 333 16.98 26.24 0.78
N ALA A 334 17.80 27.20 1.25
CA ALA A 334 17.87 27.52 2.66
C ALA A 334 16.56 28.20 3.12
N TRP A 335 16.04 27.82 4.29
CA TRP A 335 14.83 28.46 4.84
C TRP A 335 14.95 29.98 4.91
N ALA A 336 16.12 30.49 5.27
CA ALA A 336 16.37 31.94 5.38
C ALA A 336 16.17 32.69 4.05
N SER A 337 16.42 32.05 2.91
CA SER A 337 16.28 32.65 1.58
C SER A 337 14.86 32.68 1.02
N LEU A 338 13.92 31.99 1.67
CA LEU A 338 12.52 31.92 1.25
C LEU A 338 11.79 33.24 1.51
N SER A 339 10.82 33.55 0.67
CA SER A 339 9.88 34.64 0.87
C SER A 339 8.97 34.42 2.08
N ALA A 340 8.28 35.46 2.53
CA ALA A 340 7.32 35.33 3.64
C ALA A 340 6.16 34.39 3.30
N ASP A 341 5.70 34.40 2.06
CA ASP A 341 4.61 33.56 1.56
C ASP A 341 5.03 32.09 1.48
N GLU A 342 6.23 31.79 0.98
CA GLU A 342 6.80 30.46 0.99
C GLU A 342 6.94 29.92 2.43
N LYS A 343 7.49 30.71 3.34
CA LYS A 343 7.64 30.33 4.75
C LYS A 343 6.30 30.01 5.40
N ARG A 344 5.28 30.83 5.16
CA ARG A 344 3.92 30.63 5.68
C ARG A 344 3.31 29.33 5.15
N LEU A 345 3.36 29.12 3.85
CA LEU A 345 2.81 27.93 3.20
C LEU A 345 3.55 26.66 3.63
N PHE A 346 4.88 26.70 3.60
CA PHE A 346 5.70 25.53 3.89
C PHE A 346 5.63 25.12 5.37
N ALA A 347 5.53 26.08 6.30
CA ALA A 347 5.26 25.77 7.70
C ALA A 347 3.89 25.10 7.87
N LYS A 348 2.85 25.60 7.17
CA LYS A 348 1.51 24.99 7.22
C LYS A 348 1.50 23.55 6.71
N HIS A 349 2.18 23.25 5.61
CA HIS A 349 2.33 21.87 5.14
C HIS A 349 2.94 20.94 6.20
N GLN A 350 3.94 21.44 6.95
CA GLN A 350 4.58 20.65 8.01
C GLN A 350 3.67 20.49 9.24
N GLU A 351 2.85 21.49 9.55
CA GLU A 351 1.82 21.39 10.60
C GLU A 351 0.81 20.28 10.28
N VAL A 352 0.36 20.19 9.03
CA VAL A 352 -0.54 19.13 8.56
C VAL A 352 0.12 17.75 8.69
N PHE A 353 1.36 17.62 8.23
CA PHE A 353 2.11 16.36 8.38
C PHE A 353 2.27 15.98 9.86
N ALA A 354 2.63 16.92 10.71
CA ALA A 354 2.80 16.68 12.14
C ALA A 354 1.49 16.23 12.81
N GLY A 355 0.37 16.85 12.44
CA GLY A 355 -0.96 16.41 12.88
C GLY A 355 -1.29 14.99 12.41
N PHE A 356 -0.96 14.66 11.17
CA PHE A 356 -1.19 13.34 10.61
C PHE A 356 -0.34 12.25 11.29
N LEU A 357 0.94 12.53 11.57
CA LEU A 357 1.80 11.62 12.32
C LEU A 357 1.30 11.42 13.75
N ALA A 358 0.93 12.50 14.44
CA ALA A 358 0.42 12.41 15.82
C ALA A 358 -0.90 11.63 15.93
N GLN A 359 -1.79 11.79 14.95
CA GLN A 359 -3.02 11.01 14.85
C GLN A 359 -2.71 9.53 14.57
N THR A 360 -1.77 9.25 13.68
CA THR A 360 -1.34 7.89 13.36
C THR A 360 -0.73 7.19 14.57
N ASP A 361 0.14 7.86 15.33
CA ASP A 361 0.70 7.35 16.58
C ASP A 361 -0.42 6.99 17.57
N HIS A 362 -1.39 7.90 17.76
CA HIS A 362 -2.54 7.67 18.62
C HIS A 362 -3.34 6.42 18.22
N GLU A 363 -3.63 6.23 16.93
CA GLU A 363 -4.39 5.08 16.44
C GLU A 363 -3.62 3.77 16.62
N MET A 364 -2.32 3.76 16.32
CA MET A 364 -1.47 2.58 16.57
C MET A 364 -1.41 2.27 18.07
N GLY A 365 -1.38 3.28 18.92
CA GLY A 365 -1.47 3.13 20.36
C GLY A 365 -2.79 2.49 20.82
N ARG A 366 -3.92 2.83 20.20
CA ARG A 366 -5.21 2.17 20.46
C ARG A 366 -5.14 0.67 20.19
N LEU A 367 -4.55 0.27 19.06
CA LEU A 367 -4.34 -1.14 18.71
C LEU A 367 -3.46 -1.84 19.75
N ILE A 368 -2.30 -1.26 20.07
CA ILE A 368 -1.33 -1.82 21.03
C ILE A 368 -1.98 -1.98 22.42
N LYS A 369 -2.71 -0.97 22.89
CA LYS A 369 -3.42 -1.01 24.17
C LYS A 369 -4.55 -2.05 24.20
N ALA A 370 -5.21 -2.28 23.06
CA ALA A 370 -6.19 -3.37 22.96
C ALA A 370 -5.53 -4.74 23.07
N ILE A 371 -4.38 -4.95 22.41
CA ILE A 371 -3.60 -6.19 22.51
C ILE A 371 -3.09 -6.42 23.93
N LYS A 372 -2.54 -5.38 24.59
CA LYS A 372 -2.04 -5.46 25.99
C LYS A 372 -3.12 -5.88 27.02
N LYS A 373 -4.40 -5.77 26.68
CA LYS A 373 -5.52 -6.20 27.56
C LYS A 373 -5.90 -7.68 27.39
N LEU A 374 -5.34 -8.37 26.42
CA LEU A 374 -5.65 -9.79 26.17
C LEU A 374 -4.91 -10.70 27.17
N PRO A 375 -5.47 -11.89 27.47
CA PRO A 375 -4.85 -12.83 28.42
C PRO A 375 -3.45 -13.29 28.03
N ASP A 376 -3.14 -13.30 26.73
CA ASP A 376 -1.89 -13.76 26.11
C ASP A 376 -0.97 -12.60 25.67
N ALA A 377 -1.24 -11.39 26.15
CA ALA A 377 -0.48 -10.19 25.83
C ALA A 377 1.03 -10.37 26.04
N ASP A 378 1.43 -11.01 27.13
CA ASP A 378 2.84 -11.23 27.45
C ASP A 378 3.55 -12.09 26.39
N ASN A 379 2.84 -13.02 25.74
CA ASN A 379 3.36 -13.84 24.65
C ASN A 379 2.97 -13.30 23.27
N THR A 380 2.87 -12.00 23.13
CA THR A 380 2.67 -11.32 21.85
C THR A 380 3.94 -10.58 21.45
N LEU A 381 4.52 -10.95 20.30
CA LEU A 381 5.65 -10.26 19.68
C LEU A 381 5.11 -9.10 18.84
N ILE A 382 5.39 -7.87 19.24
CA ILE A 382 5.06 -6.65 18.49
C ILE A 382 6.35 -6.11 17.86
N ILE A 383 6.35 -5.96 16.52
CA ILE A 383 7.43 -5.35 15.75
C ILE A 383 6.84 -4.08 15.13
N PHE A 384 7.29 -2.92 15.57
CA PHE A 384 6.86 -1.62 15.07
C PHE A 384 7.97 -1.00 14.23
N ILE A 385 7.77 -0.87 12.94
CA ILE A 385 8.72 -0.28 11.98
C ILE A 385 8.22 1.13 11.65
N ALA A 386 9.00 2.12 12.07
CA ALA A 386 8.66 3.52 11.92
C ALA A 386 9.10 4.06 10.55
N GLY A 387 8.52 3.52 9.49
CA GLY A 387 8.74 3.89 8.10
C GLY A 387 9.23 2.72 7.24
N ASP A 388 8.60 2.53 6.07
CA ASP A 388 9.00 1.53 5.07
C ASP A 388 10.07 2.05 4.11
N ASN A 389 10.37 3.33 4.16
CA ASN A 389 11.49 4.04 3.51
C ASN A 389 11.69 5.39 4.22
N GLY A 390 12.65 6.20 3.76
CA GLY A 390 12.82 7.56 4.26
C GLY A 390 11.65 8.49 3.95
N ALA A 391 11.67 9.69 4.49
CA ALA A 391 10.65 10.72 4.24
C ALA A 391 10.47 10.98 2.74
N SER A 392 9.24 11.30 2.31
CA SER A 392 8.87 11.44 0.89
C SER A 392 9.28 12.79 0.30
N ALA A 393 9.80 12.78 -0.93
CA ALA A 393 10.13 13.97 -1.71
C ALA A 393 9.13 14.23 -2.87
N GLU A 394 8.00 13.56 -2.89
CA GLU A 394 7.02 13.61 -3.98
C GLU A 394 6.31 14.95 -4.08
N GLY A 395 6.25 15.72 -2.98
CA GLY A 395 5.78 17.11 -2.99
C GLY A 395 6.70 18.11 -3.71
N THR A 396 7.84 17.66 -4.24
CA THR A 396 8.80 18.48 -4.96
C THR A 396 9.36 19.68 -4.15
N LEU A 397 9.85 20.73 -4.79
CA LEU A 397 10.48 21.86 -4.09
C LEU A 397 9.49 22.77 -3.36
N THR A 398 8.25 22.83 -3.81
CA THR A 398 7.23 23.79 -3.32
C THR A 398 6.10 23.15 -2.52
N GLY A 399 6.08 21.83 -2.40
CA GLY A 399 4.88 21.14 -1.98
C GLY A 399 3.79 21.17 -3.06
N THR A 400 2.63 20.65 -2.75
CA THR A 400 1.47 20.69 -3.65
C THR A 400 0.16 20.55 -2.86
N ILE A 401 -0.92 21.09 -3.40
CA ILE A 401 -2.27 20.79 -2.91
C ILE A 401 -2.88 19.57 -3.60
N ASN A 402 -2.28 19.10 -4.70
CA ASN A 402 -2.76 17.93 -5.42
C ASN A 402 -1.56 17.12 -5.93
N ASN A 403 -1.30 15.99 -5.27
CA ASN A 403 -0.17 15.11 -5.58
C ASN A 403 -0.26 14.56 -7.02
N LEU A 404 -1.48 14.28 -7.51
CA LEU A 404 -1.70 13.81 -8.89
C LEU A 404 -1.31 14.84 -9.93
N MET A 405 -1.49 16.13 -9.65
CA MET A 405 -1.10 17.20 -10.56
C MET A 405 0.41 17.20 -10.80
N THR A 406 1.21 17.04 -9.73
CA THR A 406 2.68 16.96 -9.85
C THR A 406 3.14 15.68 -10.53
N GLN A 407 2.50 14.56 -10.23
CA GLN A 407 2.77 13.26 -10.89
C GLN A 407 2.41 13.28 -12.39
N ASN A 408 1.43 14.08 -12.79
CA ASN A 408 1.09 14.33 -14.19
C ASN A 408 1.99 15.39 -14.89
N GLY A 409 3.03 15.89 -14.20
CA GLY A 409 4.01 16.81 -14.76
C GLY A 409 3.58 18.29 -14.73
N PHE A 410 2.54 18.65 -13.99
CA PHE A 410 2.12 20.04 -13.80
C PHE A 410 2.67 20.56 -12.46
N PRO A 411 3.52 21.61 -12.48
CA PRO A 411 4.01 22.22 -11.25
C PRO A 411 2.89 22.95 -10.52
N ASP A 412 2.87 22.81 -9.19
CA ASP A 412 1.96 23.57 -8.35
C ASP A 412 2.70 24.79 -7.77
N THR A 413 2.22 25.99 -8.09
CA THR A 413 2.87 27.23 -7.67
C THR A 413 2.49 27.60 -6.25
N VAL A 414 3.39 28.28 -5.54
CA VAL A 414 3.13 28.82 -4.20
C VAL A 414 1.88 29.73 -4.20
N GLU A 415 1.75 30.58 -5.21
CA GLU A 415 0.57 31.45 -5.37
C GLU A 415 -0.74 30.65 -5.47
N ASN A 416 -0.74 29.53 -6.21
CA ASN A 416 -1.91 28.68 -6.31
C ASN A 416 -2.24 28.02 -4.98
N GLN A 417 -1.25 27.42 -4.32
CA GLN A 417 -1.42 26.72 -3.05
C GLN A 417 -1.93 27.64 -1.92
N LEU A 418 -1.45 28.89 -1.89
CA LEU A 418 -1.86 29.88 -0.89
C LEU A 418 -3.36 30.20 -0.92
N LYS A 419 -4.04 30.03 -2.06
CA LYS A 419 -5.50 30.19 -2.16
C LYS A 419 -6.27 29.20 -1.31
N TYR A 420 -5.66 28.05 -0.99
CA TYR A 420 -6.28 26.90 -0.35
C TYR A 420 -5.57 26.47 0.95
N ILE A 421 -4.71 27.34 1.49
CA ILE A 421 -3.84 27.00 2.64
C ILE A 421 -4.63 26.53 3.87
N ASP A 422 -5.84 27.06 4.08
CA ASP A 422 -6.72 26.72 5.20
C ASP A 422 -7.52 25.43 4.97
N GLU A 423 -7.46 24.86 3.75
CA GLU A 423 -8.14 23.62 3.38
C GLU A 423 -7.17 22.40 3.36
N LEU A 424 -5.87 22.64 3.63
CA LEU A 424 -4.87 21.56 3.66
C LEU A 424 -5.18 20.56 4.77
N GLY A 425 -5.06 19.28 4.45
CA GLY A 425 -5.41 18.17 5.36
C GLY A 425 -6.86 17.70 5.24
N GLY A 426 -7.73 18.50 4.62
CA GLY A 426 -9.14 18.18 4.38
C GLY A 426 -9.35 17.24 3.18
N SER A 427 -10.60 16.84 2.97
CA SER A 427 -10.98 15.84 1.95
C SER A 427 -10.96 16.35 0.50
N LYS A 428 -10.83 17.66 0.31
CA LYS A 428 -10.92 18.26 -1.03
C LYS A 428 -9.62 18.20 -1.80
N TYR A 429 -8.48 18.22 -1.12
CA TYR A 429 -7.15 18.31 -1.72
C TYR A 429 -6.23 17.20 -1.24
N GLU A 430 -5.43 16.68 -2.14
CA GLU A 430 -4.44 15.63 -1.90
C GLU A 430 -3.05 16.26 -1.71
N ASN A 431 -2.84 16.96 -0.60
CA ASN A 431 -1.65 17.76 -0.38
C ASN A 431 -0.41 16.97 0.06
N HIS A 432 0.75 17.51 -0.28
CA HIS A 432 2.06 17.03 0.14
C HIS A 432 3.01 18.19 0.48
N TYR A 433 3.88 17.99 1.47
CA TYR A 433 4.84 19.00 1.91
C TYR A 433 6.07 19.13 0.97
N PRO A 434 6.78 20.29 0.96
CA PRO A 434 7.97 20.50 0.13
C PRO A 434 9.19 19.73 0.65
N VAL A 435 10.12 19.43 -0.28
CA VAL A 435 11.34 18.61 -0.04
C VAL A 435 12.26 19.12 1.07
N GLY A 436 12.21 20.39 1.43
CA GLY A 436 12.96 20.90 2.59
C GLY A 436 12.58 20.19 3.89
N TRP A 437 11.29 19.87 4.08
CA TRP A 437 10.81 19.09 5.21
C TRP A 437 11.16 17.61 5.10
N THR A 438 11.20 17.06 3.88
CA THR A 438 11.70 15.71 3.63
C THR A 438 13.14 15.54 4.12
N TRP A 439 13.99 16.51 3.75
CA TRP A 439 15.38 16.53 4.17
C TRP A 439 15.53 16.68 5.69
N ALA A 440 14.74 17.55 6.30
CA ALA A 440 14.70 17.69 7.74
C ALA A 440 14.24 16.39 8.42
N GLY A 441 13.21 15.75 7.88
CA GLY A 441 12.66 14.50 8.36
C GLY A 441 13.59 13.29 8.24
N SER A 442 14.62 13.38 7.40
CA SER A 442 15.65 12.35 7.25
C SER A 442 16.86 12.54 8.18
N SER A 443 16.81 13.49 9.13
CA SER A 443 17.91 13.80 10.06
C SER A 443 18.41 12.56 10.82
N PRO A 444 19.73 12.37 10.97
CA PRO A 444 20.83 13.26 10.57
C PRO A 444 21.40 12.96 9.16
N PHE A 445 20.78 12.08 8.40
CA PHE A 445 21.27 11.52 7.15
C PHE A 445 21.12 12.45 5.95
N GLN A 446 21.89 12.13 4.90
CA GLN A 446 21.68 12.67 3.56
C GLN A 446 20.51 11.98 2.88
N TRP A 447 19.85 12.68 1.98
CA TRP A 447 18.82 12.19 1.08
C TRP A 447 17.58 11.65 1.80
N MET A 448 16.77 10.83 1.12
CA MET A 448 15.39 10.51 1.50
C MET A 448 14.83 9.36 0.67
N LYS A 449 13.54 9.06 0.72
CA LYS A 449 12.83 8.09 -0.12
C LYS A 449 13.33 8.12 -1.57
N ARG A 450 13.42 6.97 -2.22
CA ARG A 450 13.94 6.71 -3.57
C ARG A 450 15.46 6.80 -3.71
N VAL A 451 16.20 7.15 -2.67
CA VAL A 451 17.66 7.28 -2.70
C VAL A 451 18.31 6.24 -1.75
N PRO A 452 18.25 4.92 -2.07
CA PRO A 452 18.76 3.88 -1.19
C PRO A 452 20.29 3.84 -1.10
N SER A 453 20.98 4.64 -1.88
CA SER A 453 22.44 4.81 -1.74
C SER A 453 22.84 5.44 -0.41
N HIS A 454 21.92 6.17 0.24
CA HIS A 454 22.16 6.87 1.49
C HIS A 454 21.11 6.52 2.55
N PHE A 455 21.50 6.65 3.81
CA PHE A 455 20.69 6.22 4.93
C PHE A 455 19.41 7.05 5.14
N GLY A 456 19.35 8.27 4.62
CA GLY A 456 18.08 9.01 4.59
C GLY A 456 16.97 8.31 3.79
N GLY A 457 17.35 7.45 2.83
CA GLY A 457 16.39 6.64 2.08
C GLY A 457 16.07 5.29 2.71
N THR A 458 16.99 4.71 3.50
CA THR A 458 16.89 3.32 3.93
C THR A 458 16.91 3.10 5.44
N ARG A 459 17.48 4.00 6.24
CA ARG A 459 17.53 3.79 7.69
C ARG A 459 16.27 4.29 8.36
N ASN A 460 15.57 3.36 8.99
CA ASN A 460 14.34 3.62 9.74
C ASN A 460 14.47 3.16 11.18
N GLY A 461 13.70 3.77 12.08
CA GLY A 461 13.61 3.33 13.46
C GLY A 461 12.73 2.08 13.56
N MET A 462 13.07 1.18 14.48
CA MET A 462 12.23 0.03 14.78
C MET A 462 12.17 -0.23 16.28
N ILE A 463 11.01 -0.65 16.77
CA ILE A 463 10.78 -1.03 18.16
C ILE A 463 10.32 -2.48 18.17
N VAL A 464 10.87 -3.29 19.08
CA VAL A 464 10.44 -4.68 19.28
C VAL A 464 10.07 -4.89 20.74
N SER A 465 8.84 -5.32 20.98
CA SER A 465 8.33 -5.67 22.31
C SER A 465 7.85 -7.11 22.33
N TRP A 466 8.29 -7.89 23.33
CA TRP A 466 7.83 -9.25 23.59
C TRP A 466 8.04 -9.58 25.06
N PRO A 467 7.11 -9.21 25.95
CA PRO A 467 7.30 -9.27 27.40
C PRO A 467 7.71 -10.65 27.93
N ALA A 468 7.21 -11.74 27.34
CA ALA A 468 7.59 -13.10 27.74
C ALA A 468 9.08 -13.41 27.49
N LYS A 469 9.73 -12.76 26.52
CA LYS A 469 11.09 -13.12 26.05
C LYS A 469 12.10 -11.99 26.19
N ILE A 470 11.73 -10.75 25.93
CA ILE A 470 12.63 -9.60 26.04
C ILE A 470 12.62 -9.08 27.48
N LYS A 471 13.78 -9.14 28.13
CA LYS A 471 13.94 -8.73 29.54
C LYS A 471 14.75 -7.45 29.70
N ALA A 472 15.54 -7.10 28.69
CA ALA A 472 16.36 -5.88 28.66
C ALA A 472 15.57 -4.76 27.97
N THR A 473 14.54 -4.23 28.64
CA THR A 473 13.73 -3.10 28.15
C THR A 473 14.50 -1.78 28.19
N HIS A 474 14.00 -0.76 27.52
CA HIS A 474 14.58 0.58 27.37
C HIS A 474 15.98 0.59 26.68
N GLY A 475 16.37 -0.50 26.01
CA GLY A 475 17.67 -0.61 25.36
C GLY A 475 17.66 -0.06 23.94
N ILE A 476 18.79 0.58 23.54
CA ILE A 476 19.06 0.93 22.15
C ILE A 476 20.02 -0.10 21.60
N HIS A 477 19.57 -0.84 20.58
CA HIS A 477 20.31 -1.89 19.91
C HIS A 477 20.84 -1.34 18.58
N ASN A 478 22.13 -1.52 18.33
CA ASN A 478 22.81 -0.93 17.17
C ASN A 478 23.39 -1.97 16.20
N GLN A 479 22.88 -3.20 16.23
CA GLN A 479 23.21 -4.20 15.23
C GLN A 479 22.65 -3.78 13.87
N PHE A 480 23.40 -4.08 12.80
CA PHE A 480 22.95 -3.82 11.44
C PHE A 480 21.91 -4.86 11.03
N HIS A 481 20.68 -4.42 10.80
CA HIS A 481 19.59 -5.27 10.32
C HIS A 481 18.94 -4.70 9.06
N HIS A 482 18.29 -5.59 8.31
CA HIS A 482 17.55 -5.27 7.10
C HIS A 482 16.12 -5.80 7.20
N VAL A 483 15.20 -5.19 6.50
CA VAL A 483 13.77 -5.54 6.56
C VAL A 483 13.49 -7.00 6.19
N SER A 484 14.35 -7.63 5.37
CA SER A 484 14.27 -9.07 5.10
C SER A 484 14.52 -9.97 6.33
N ASP A 485 15.03 -9.41 7.44
CA ASP A 485 15.28 -10.13 8.68
C ASP A 485 14.00 -10.38 9.49
N ILE A 486 12.92 -9.69 9.18
CA ILE A 486 11.65 -9.77 9.92
C ILE A 486 11.03 -11.17 9.81
N THR A 487 10.87 -11.69 8.60
CA THR A 487 10.27 -13.04 8.40
C THR A 487 11.06 -14.16 9.09
N PRO A 488 12.39 -14.31 8.94
CA PRO A 488 13.12 -15.34 9.68
C PRO A 488 13.07 -15.14 11.20
N THR A 489 12.98 -13.89 11.69
CA THR A 489 12.79 -13.61 13.12
C THR A 489 11.41 -14.11 13.62
N ILE A 490 10.35 -13.87 12.86
CA ILE A 490 9.01 -14.36 13.18
C ILE A 490 8.98 -15.90 13.19
N LEU A 491 9.60 -16.52 12.20
CA LEU A 491 9.64 -17.98 12.11
C LEU A 491 10.43 -18.61 13.27
N GLU A 492 11.56 -18.02 13.67
CA GLU A 492 12.31 -18.45 14.86
C GLU A 492 11.48 -18.28 16.13
N ALA A 493 10.83 -17.12 16.32
CA ALA A 493 9.95 -16.86 17.45
C ALA A 493 8.81 -17.88 17.55
N ALA A 494 8.25 -18.29 16.42
CA ALA A 494 7.18 -19.28 16.32
C ALA A 494 7.67 -20.73 16.39
N ASN A 495 8.99 -20.95 16.38
CA ASN A 495 9.62 -22.26 16.27
C ASN A 495 9.16 -23.05 15.03
N ILE A 496 9.07 -22.34 13.89
CA ILE A 496 8.69 -22.88 12.58
C ILE A 496 9.90 -22.77 11.65
N PRO A 497 10.43 -23.87 11.09
CA PRO A 497 11.53 -23.79 10.13
C PRO A 497 11.05 -23.19 8.80
N GLN A 498 11.97 -22.65 8.01
CA GLN A 498 11.68 -22.29 6.62
C GLN A 498 11.23 -23.56 5.86
N PRO A 499 10.12 -23.50 5.08
CA PRO A 499 9.67 -24.66 4.31
C PRO A 499 10.63 -24.96 3.14
N ASN A 500 10.81 -26.25 2.84
CA ASN A 500 11.53 -26.70 1.65
C ASN A 500 10.64 -26.71 0.42
N LEU A 501 9.37 -27.06 0.61
CA LEU A 501 8.35 -27.11 -0.43
C LEU A 501 7.08 -26.41 0.03
N VAL A 502 6.46 -25.65 -0.87
CA VAL A 502 5.11 -25.11 -0.70
C VAL A 502 4.33 -25.41 -1.97
N ASP A 503 3.18 -26.08 -1.85
CA ASP A 503 2.37 -26.55 -2.99
C ASP A 503 3.18 -27.35 -4.03
N GLY A 504 4.17 -28.13 -3.56
CA GLY A 504 5.06 -28.90 -4.42
C GLY A 504 6.20 -28.11 -5.08
N VAL A 505 6.25 -26.79 -4.86
CA VAL A 505 7.30 -25.92 -5.41
C VAL A 505 8.43 -25.75 -4.41
N LYS A 506 9.66 -26.01 -4.84
CA LYS A 506 10.86 -25.82 -4.02
C LYS A 506 11.06 -24.36 -3.67
N GLN A 507 11.22 -24.06 -2.38
CA GLN A 507 11.38 -22.69 -1.91
C GLN A 507 12.83 -22.19 -2.05
N THR A 508 12.96 -20.96 -2.47
CA THR A 508 14.24 -20.23 -2.48
C THR A 508 14.66 -19.91 -1.04
N PRO A 509 15.90 -20.17 -0.62
CA PRO A 509 16.35 -19.82 0.72
C PRO A 509 16.19 -18.32 1.00
N MET A 510 15.75 -18.00 2.22
CA MET A 510 15.68 -16.64 2.69
C MET A 510 17.06 -15.98 2.71
N SER A 511 17.16 -14.73 2.28
CA SER A 511 18.39 -13.92 2.40
C SER A 511 18.45 -13.15 3.73
N GLY A 512 17.33 -13.07 4.44
CA GLY A 512 17.24 -12.53 5.79
C GLY A 512 17.81 -13.47 6.84
N ILE A 513 18.19 -12.89 7.98
CA ILE A 513 18.67 -13.60 9.16
C ILE A 513 17.80 -13.24 10.36
N SER A 514 17.61 -14.16 11.30
CA SER A 514 16.86 -13.82 12.50
C SER A 514 17.59 -12.78 13.36
N MET A 515 16.82 -11.83 13.92
CA MET A 515 17.29 -10.79 14.83
C MET A 515 17.23 -11.22 16.30
N ALA A 516 16.60 -12.37 16.60
CA ALA A 516 16.34 -12.82 17.97
C ALA A 516 17.61 -12.93 18.84
N TYR A 517 18.78 -13.18 18.22
CA TYR A 517 20.06 -13.24 18.91
C TYR A 517 20.41 -11.94 19.65
N SER A 518 19.87 -10.81 19.20
CA SER A 518 20.17 -9.49 19.76
C SER A 518 19.14 -8.99 20.76
N PHE A 519 17.97 -9.62 20.88
CA PHE A 519 16.85 -9.08 21.67
C PHE A 519 17.18 -8.83 23.16
N ASN A 520 18.03 -9.63 23.77
CA ASN A 520 18.46 -9.47 25.15
C ASN A 520 19.94 -9.08 25.30
N ASP A 521 20.63 -8.78 24.20
CA ASP A 521 22.05 -8.41 24.21
C ASP A 521 22.31 -7.23 23.24
N ALA A 522 22.27 -6.01 23.78
CA ALA A 522 22.57 -4.79 23.02
C ALA A 522 24.03 -4.73 22.51
N LYS A 523 24.91 -5.60 23.02
CA LYS A 523 26.33 -5.70 22.62
C LYS A 523 26.61 -6.90 21.72
N ALA A 524 25.59 -7.68 21.35
CA ALA A 524 25.75 -8.77 20.40
C ALA A 524 26.40 -8.29 19.11
N LYS A 525 27.29 -9.09 18.56
CA LYS A 525 27.96 -8.75 17.29
C LYS A 525 26.97 -8.83 16.13
N ASP A 526 27.17 -7.94 15.15
CA ASP A 526 26.43 -7.99 13.88
C ASP A 526 26.54 -9.40 13.26
N GLN A 527 25.42 -10.00 12.92
CA GLN A 527 25.37 -11.26 12.15
C GLN A 527 25.14 -11.02 10.66
N ARG A 528 24.62 -9.85 10.29
CA ARG A 528 24.51 -9.44 8.89
C ARG A 528 25.80 -8.76 8.46
N HIS A 529 26.51 -9.43 7.56
CA HIS A 529 27.82 -8.96 7.10
C HIS A 529 27.76 -8.24 5.75
N THR A 530 26.76 -8.49 4.94
CA THR A 530 26.62 -7.90 3.59
C THR A 530 25.17 -7.59 3.29
N GLN A 531 24.92 -6.41 2.71
CA GLN A 531 23.63 -6.02 2.19
C GLN A 531 23.79 -5.03 1.04
N TYR A 532 23.22 -5.32 -0.12
CA TYR A 532 23.10 -4.35 -1.22
C TYR A 532 21.79 -3.57 -1.12
N PHE A 533 21.78 -2.41 -1.74
CA PHE A 533 20.60 -1.57 -1.93
C PHE A 533 20.59 -1.07 -3.37
N GLU A 534 19.42 -1.07 -4.01
CA GLU A 534 19.21 -0.47 -5.31
C GLU A 534 17.75 -0.03 -5.49
N THR A 535 17.55 1.13 -6.08
CA THR A 535 16.27 1.60 -6.62
C THR A 535 16.56 2.70 -7.66
N GLY A 536 16.09 2.52 -8.90
CA GLY A 536 16.15 3.54 -9.95
C GLY A 536 17.57 4.04 -10.25
N GLY A 537 18.57 3.16 -10.17
CA GLY A 537 19.98 3.48 -10.44
C GLY A 537 20.79 3.94 -9.22
N HIS A 538 20.15 4.31 -8.11
CA HIS A 538 20.87 4.53 -6.85
C HIS A 538 21.33 3.22 -6.27
N ARG A 539 22.60 3.11 -5.93
CA ARG A 539 23.23 1.86 -5.51
C ARG A 539 23.98 2.01 -4.21
N ALA A 540 23.92 1.01 -3.35
CA ALA A 540 24.85 0.90 -2.22
C ALA A 540 25.15 -0.56 -1.89
N ILE A 541 26.31 -0.76 -1.25
CA ILE A 541 26.73 -2.04 -0.68
C ILE A 541 27.29 -1.82 0.72
N TYR A 542 26.74 -2.52 1.68
CA TYR A 542 27.26 -2.63 3.04
C TYR A 542 28.13 -3.87 3.18
N LYS A 543 29.28 -3.72 3.86
CA LYS A 543 30.14 -4.82 4.27
C LYS A 543 30.82 -4.50 5.59
N ASP A 544 30.46 -5.24 6.67
CA ASP A 544 31.16 -5.21 7.98
C ASP A 544 31.43 -3.82 8.57
N GLY A 545 30.49 -2.88 8.39
CA GLY A 545 30.62 -1.51 8.89
C GLY A 545 31.16 -0.51 7.87
N TRP A 546 31.34 -0.91 6.61
CA TRP A 546 31.66 -0.03 5.51
C TRP A 546 30.46 0.02 4.53
N VAL A 547 30.26 1.18 3.94
CA VAL A 547 29.23 1.37 2.90
C VAL A 547 29.86 2.09 1.72
N ALA A 548 29.77 1.50 0.53
CA ALA A 548 30.02 2.21 -0.71
C ALA A 548 28.65 2.59 -1.33
N SER A 549 28.52 3.86 -1.70
CA SER A 549 27.26 4.49 -2.14
C SER A 549 27.44 5.15 -3.49
N SER A 550 26.46 4.99 -4.40
CA SER A 550 26.45 5.68 -5.69
C SER A 550 25.14 6.43 -5.86
N PHE A 551 25.22 7.75 -5.77
CA PHE A 551 24.11 8.66 -5.97
C PHE A 551 23.88 8.84 -7.48
N HIS A 552 22.61 8.74 -7.91
CA HIS A 552 22.26 8.75 -9.34
C HIS A 552 21.52 10.01 -9.80
N GLY A 553 20.88 10.74 -8.90
CA GLY A 553 20.15 11.97 -9.21
C GLY A 553 19.17 12.38 -8.10
N VAL A 554 18.67 13.60 -8.15
CA VAL A 554 17.71 14.09 -7.15
C VAL A 554 16.33 13.44 -7.30
N PRO A 555 15.69 12.95 -6.24
CA PRO A 555 14.50 12.11 -6.34
C PRO A 555 13.22 12.84 -6.82
N TRP A 556 13.19 14.17 -6.75
CA TRP A 556 12.05 14.97 -7.24
C TRP A 556 12.10 15.32 -8.73
N LYS A 557 13.09 14.84 -9.47
CA LYS A 557 13.16 14.94 -10.93
C LYS A 557 12.89 13.56 -11.54
N LEU A 558 11.96 13.50 -12.48
CA LEU A 558 11.59 12.28 -13.19
C LEU A 558 12.49 12.00 -14.40
N SER A 559 13.41 12.92 -14.73
CA SER A 559 14.35 12.82 -15.85
C SER A 559 15.63 13.61 -15.54
N GLY A 560 16.70 13.36 -16.30
CA GLY A 560 17.97 14.05 -16.14
C GLY A 560 18.85 13.48 -15.03
N SER A 561 18.70 12.17 -14.76
CA SER A 561 19.66 11.41 -13.95
C SER A 561 21.05 11.45 -14.59
N LEU A 562 22.06 11.19 -13.78
CA LEU A 562 23.43 10.95 -14.27
C LEU A 562 23.48 9.67 -15.10
N GLY A 563 24.44 9.53 -16.03
CA GLY A 563 24.69 8.23 -16.63
C GLY A 563 25.12 7.20 -15.57
N PHE A 564 24.72 5.94 -15.70
CA PHE A 564 25.09 4.91 -14.71
C PHE A 564 26.60 4.78 -14.50
N LYS A 565 27.41 5.08 -15.54
CA LYS A 565 28.88 5.08 -15.46
C LYS A 565 29.43 6.37 -14.85
N ASP A 566 28.65 7.47 -14.93
CA ASP A 566 29.06 8.79 -14.48
C ASP A 566 28.60 9.08 -13.04
N SER A 567 27.77 8.21 -12.47
CA SER A 567 27.31 8.32 -11.08
C SER A 567 28.50 8.10 -10.14
N PRO A 568 28.88 9.10 -9.34
CA PRO A 568 30.05 8.99 -8.45
C PRO A 568 29.80 7.94 -7.38
N TRP A 569 30.88 7.31 -6.95
CA TRP A 569 30.87 6.44 -5.79
C TRP A 569 31.57 7.13 -4.61
N GLU A 570 30.95 7.01 -3.47
CA GLU A 570 31.40 7.50 -2.17
C GLU A 570 31.66 6.30 -1.24
N LEU A 571 32.48 6.46 -0.20
CA LEU A 571 32.81 5.40 0.74
C LEU A 571 32.74 5.89 2.17
N TYR A 572 32.04 5.15 3.03
CA TYR A 572 31.80 5.54 4.42
C TYR A 572 32.17 4.42 5.40
N ASN A 573 32.83 4.77 6.51
CA ASN A 573 33.02 3.88 7.64
C ASN A 573 31.97 4.17 8.71
N ILE A 574 30.83 3.48 8.66
CA ILE A 574 29.67 3.76 9.50
C ILE A 574 29.81 3.32 10.97
N LYS A 575 30.92 2.71 11.34
CA LYS A 575 31.29 2.49 12.75
C LYS A 575 31.82 3.77 13.41
N GLN A 576 32.39 4.67 12.60
CA GLN A 576 32.97 5.96 13.05
C GLN A 576 32.09 7.14 12.63
N ASP A 577 31.45 7.03 11.47
CA ASP A 577 30.58 8.03 10.83
C ASP A 577 29.16 7.48 10.69
N PHE A 578 28.36 7.65 11.74
CA PHE A 578 26.99 7.12 11.81
C PHE A 578 26.07 7.67 10.70
N SER A 579 26.30 8.91 10.27
CA SER A 579 25.42 9.66 9.35
C SER A 579 25.84 9.63 7.88
N GLN A 580 26.97 9.02 7.52
CA GLN A 580 27.59 9.13 6.18
C GLN A 580 27.91 10.60 5.82
N ALA A 581 28.58 11.30 6.73
CA ALA A 581 28.95 12.70 6.55
C ALA A 581 30.33 12.89 5.90
N HIS A 582 31.23 11.88 5.98
CA HIS A 582 32.60 11.98 5.58
C HIS A 582 32.98 10.94 4.53
N ASP A 583 33.01 11.36 3.27
CA ASP A 583 33.44 10.50 2.16
C ASP A 583 34.93 10.17 2.23
N LEU A 584 35.27 8.89 2.23
CA LEU A 584 36.60 8.34 2.27
C LEU A 584 37.07 7.78 0.91
N ALA A 585 36.31 7.93 -0.15
CA ALA A 585 36.60 7.33 -1.47
C ALA A 585 38.03 7.69 -1.96
N ALA A 586 38.40 8.95 -1.88
CA ALA A 586 39.75 9.42 -2.28
C ALA A 586 40.86 8.92 -1.37
N LYS A 587 40.55 8.60 -0.09
CA LYS A 587 41.54 8.12 0.90
C LYS A 587 41.72 6.61 0.87
N GLU A 588 40.68 5.87 0.48
CA GLU A 588 40.57 4.41 0.51
C GLU A 588 40.20 3.83 -0.87
N PRO A 589 40.88 4.20 -1.98
CA PRO A 589 40.45 3.84 -3.33
C PRO A 589 40.45 2.34 -3.58
N GLN A 590 41.33 1.59 -2.95
CA GLN A 590 41.37 0.14 -3.06
C GLN A 590 40.15 -0.51 -2.43
N ARG A 591 39.81 -0.06 -1.23
CA ARG A 591 38.57 -0.53 -0.55
C ARG A 591 37.31 -0.20 -1.35
N LEU A 592 37.25 1.00 -1.90
CA LEU A 592 36.15 1.38 -2.77
C LEU A 592 36.00 0.41 -3.95
N ALA A 593 37.10 0.09 -4.65
CA ALA A 593 37.09 -0.84 -5.77
C ALA A 593 36.64 -2.25 -5.35
N GLU A 594 37.08 -2.72 -4.17
CA GLU A 594 36.64 -4.00 -3.60
C GLU A 594 35.12 -4.00 -3.32
N MET A 595 34.60 -2.92 -2.78
CA MET A 595 33.18 -2.75 -2.47
C MET A 595 32.32 -2.65 -3.75
N GLN A 596 32.78 -1.94 -4.77
CA GLN A 596 32.13 -1.89 -6.08
C GLN A 596 32.02 -3.29 -6.70
N LYS A 597 33.11 -4.05 -6.69
CA LYS A 597 33.12 -5.43 -7.16
C LYS A 597 32.16 -6.31 -6.37
N LEU A 598 32.09 -6.11 -5.04
CA LEU A 598 31.14 -6.84 -4.19
C LEU A 598 29.68 -6.47 -4.56
N PHE A 599 29.39 -5.19 -4.84
CA PHE A 599 28.07 -4.79 -5.32
C PHE A 599 27.70 -5.55 -6.61
N ASP A 600 28.60 -5.60 -7.59
CA ASP A 600 28.34 -6.30 -8.85
C ASP A 600 28.05 -7.81 -8.64
N GLN A 601 28.77 -8.43 -7.69
CA GLN A 601 28.54 -9.84 -7.33
C GLN A 601 27.16 -10.05 -6.71
N GLU A 602 26.78 -9.24 -5.75
CA GLU A 602 25.47 -9.32 -5.10
C GLU A 602 24.33 -8.94 -6.09
N ALA A 603 24.56 -7.92 -6.93
CA ALA A 603 23.62 -7.51 -7.96
C ALA A 603 23.35 -8.63 -8.99
N GLY A 604 24.41 -9.32 -9.45
CA GLY A 604 24.27 -10.48 -10.34
C GLY A 604 23.55 -11.66 -9.67
N LYS A 605 23.89 -11.92 -8.39
CA LYS A 605 23.29 -13.01 -7.60
C LYS A 605 21.78 -12.83 -7.39
N TYR A 606 21.34 -11.61 -7.16
CA TYR A 606 19.96 -11.30 -6.75
C TYR A 606 19.09 -10.70 -7.85
N GLY A 607 19.58 -10.63 -9.10
CA GLY A 607 18.78 -10.18 -10.25
C GLY A 607 18.55 -8.67 -10.29
N VAL A 608 19.50 -7.87 -9.77
CA VAL A 608 19.43 -6.40 -9.81
C VAL A 608 19.63 -5.83 -11.20
N TYR A 609 20.41 -6.53 -12.04
CA TYR A 609 20.63 -6.09 -13.42
C TYR A 609 19.50 -6.53 -14.37
N PRO A 610 19.17 -5.69 -15.39
CA PRO A 610 19.78 -4.40 -15.72
C PRO A 610 19.27 -3.26 -14.81
N LEU A 611 20.13 -2.27 -14.53
CA LEU A 611 19.69 -1.01 -13.89
C LEU A 611 18.76 -0.26 -14.86
N ASP A 612 17.69 0.32 -14.34
CA ASP A 612 16.72 1.07 -15.13
C ASP A 612 16.18 2.27 -14.34
N ASP A 613 16.55 3.48 -14.75
CA ASP A 613 16.14 4.76 -14.15
C ASP A 613 14.98 5.44 -14.91
N ARG A 614 14.49 4.83 -15.97
CA ARG A 614 13.38 5.38 -16.75
C ARG A 614 12.09 5.35 -15.93
N PHE A 615 11.38 6.45 -15.93
CA PHE A 615 10.10 6.54 -15.22
C PHE A 615 8.91 6.41 -16.18
N VAL A 616 8.84 7.27 -17.18
CA VAL A 616 7.70 7.34 -18.11
C VAL A 616 7.59 6.08 -18.96
N GLU A 617 8.70 5.59 -19.51
CA GLU A 617 8.74 4.40 -20.36
C GLU A 617 8.37 3.13 -19.57
N ARG A 618 8.64 3.11 -18.26
CA ARG A 618 8.25 1.99 -17.38
C ARG A 618 6.77 2.08 -17.01
N ALA A 619 6.28 3.27 -16.65
CA ALA A 619 4.88 3.49 -16.30
C ALA A 619 3.93 3.16 -17.47
N PHE A 620 4.34 3.46 -18.69
CA PHE A 620 3.55 3.26 -19.92
C PHE A 620 4.10 2.19 -20.85
N ASN A 621 4.83 1.20 -20.31
CA ASN A 621 5.39 0.11 -21.08
C ASN A 621 4.29 -0.64 -21.86
N PRO A 622 4.33 -0.65 -23.22
CA PRO A 622 3.31 -1.32 -24.02
C PRO A 622 3.34 -2.84 -23.91
N GLU A 623 4.40 -3.44 -23.39
CA GLU A 623 4.50 -4.88 -23.18
C GLU A 623 3.93 -5.35 -21.82
N ARG A 624 3.63 -4.42 -20.90
CA ARG A 624 3.03 -4.77 -19.60
C ARG A 624 1.67 -5.45 -19.82
N PRO A 625 1.33 -6.53 -19.10
CA PRO A 625 0.01 -7.13 -19.20
C PRO A 625 -1.10 -6.10 -18.92
N SER A 626 -2.22 -6.22 -19.63
CA SER A 626 -3.34 -5.28 -19.48
C SER A 626 -4.64 -5.94 -19.94
N SER A 627 -5.72 -5.78 -19.18
CA SER A 627 -7.05 -6.26 -19.54
C SER A 627 -7.75 -5.38 -20.59
N VAL A 628 -7.24 -4.17 -20.81
CA VAL A 628 -7.88 -3.14 -21.65
C VAL A 628 -7.10 -2.84 -22.93
N ARG A 629 -5.84 -3.22 -23.02
CA ARG A 629 -4.99 -2.92 -24.19
C ARG A 629 -5.53 -3.53 -25.47
N GLY A 630 -5.50 -2.75 -26.57
CA GLY A 630 -5.93 -3.17 -27.89
C GLY A 630 -7.46 -3.17 -28.09
N ARG A 631 -8.21 -2.99 -27.02
CA ARG A 631 -9.67 -2.82 -27.11
C ARG A 631 -9.98 -1.38 -27.52
N LYS A 632 -10.91 -1.22 -28.46
CA LYS A 632 -11.41 0.11 -28.87
C LYS A 632 -12.83 0.37 -28.39
N GLN A 633 -13.56 -0.67 -28.02
CA GLN A 633 -14.93 -0.56 -27.53
C GLN A 633 -15.09 -1.31 -26.19
N PHE A 634 -15.81 -0.67 -25.29
CA PHE A 634 -16.11 -1.17 -23.95
C PHE A 634 -17.59 -0.97 -23.67
N THR A 635 -18.29 -2.03 -23.28
CA THR A 635 -19.71 -1.96 -22.96
C THR A 635 -19.94 -2.42 -21.54
N TYR A 636 -20.67 -1.64 -20.78
CA TYR A 636 -20.92 -1.82 -19.36
C TYR A 636 -22.41 -1.83 -19.05
N SER A 637 -22.76 -2.54 -17.98
CA SER A 637 -24.10 -2.53 -17.38
C SER A 637 -24.14 -1.66 -16.11
N ALA A 638 -25.33 -1.35 -15.64
CA ALA A 638 -25.60 -0.50 -14.49
C ALA A 638 -24.96 -0.95 -13.15
N SER A 639 -24.53 -2.22 -13.04
CA SER A 639 -23.91 -2.76 -11.83
C SER A 639 -22.39 -2.77 -11.87
N THR A 640 -21.79 -2.19 -12.90
CA THR A 640 -20.34 -2.14 -13.03
C THR A 640 -19.79 -0.97 -12.25
N THR A 641 -19.22 -1.25 -11.07
CA THR A 641 -18.63 -0.24 -10.18
C THR A 641 -17.28 -0.68 -9.65
N ARG A 642 -16.51 0.26 -9.12
CA ARG A 642 -15.22 0.04 -8.49
C ARG A 642 -14.19 -0.62 -9.41
N LEU A 643 -14.23 -0.29 -10.71
CA LEU A 643 -13.13 -0.68 -11.60
C LEU A 643 -11.93 0.24 -11.36
N PRO A 644 -10.77 -0.32 -10.97
CA PRO A 644 -9.55 0.48 -10.90
C PRO A 644 -9.22 1.08 -12.26
N GLU A 645 -8.57 2.23 -12.27
CA GLU A 645 -8.21 2.97 -13.48
C GLU A 645 -7.45 2.11 -14.51
N GLY A 646 -6.56 1.19 -14.07
CA GLY A 646 -5.87 0.24 -14.93
C GLY A 646 -6.76 -0.82 -15.62
N SER A 647 -8.03 -0.94 -15.18
CA SER A 647 -9.05 -1.83 -15.76
C SER A 647 -10.17 -1.06 -16.47
N ALA A 648 -10.13 0.28 -16.43
CA ALA A 648 -11.06 1.19 -17.10
C ALA A 648 -10.60 1.52 -18.53
N PRO A 649 -11.47 2.08 -19.39
CA PRO A 649 -11.11 2.49 -20.75
C PRO A 649 -10.01 3.57 -20.70
N PRO A 650 -8.87 3.44 -21.41
CA PRO A 650 -7.79 4.44 -21.36
C PRO A 650 -8.16 5.67 -22.20
N MET A 651 -8.93 6.59 -21.62
CA MET A 651 -9.45 7.78 -22.31
C MET A 651 -8.54 9.02 -22.24
N TYR A 652 -7.40 8.93 -21.53
CA TYR A 652 -6.50 10.08 -21.34
C TYR A 652 -6.00 10.62 -22.65
N GLN A 653 -6.16 11.94 -22.86
CA GLN A 653 -5.70 12.66 -24.04
C GLN A 653 -6.03 11.94 -25.36
N ARG A 654 -7.21 11.35 -25.45
CA ARG A 654 -7.64 10.54 -26.60
C ARG A 654 -9.09 10.86 -26.97
N SER A 655 -9.36 11.00 -28.27
CA SER A 655 -10.71 11.16 -28.77
C SER A 655 -11.54 9.91 -28.48
N HIS A 656 -12.75 10.09 -27.99
CA HIS A 656 -13.66 9.01 -27.64
C HIS A 656 -15.12 9.44 -27.70
N SER A 657 -16.02 8.47 -27.70
CA SER A 657 -17.44 8.71 -27.46
C SER A 657 -17.96 7.84 -26.35
N ILE A 658 -18.85 8.40 -25.54
CA ILE A 658 -19.60 7.71 -24.48
C ILE A 658 -21.05 7.67 -24.94
N THR A 659 -21.59 6.49 -25.20
CA THR A 659 -23.00 6.28 -25.56
C THR A 659 -23.70 5.63 -24.38
N ALA A 660 -24.69 6.32 -23.80
CA ALA A 660 -25.49 5.84 -22.68
C ALA A 660 -26.94 5.64 -23.12
N ASP A 661 -27.38 4.38 -23.14
CA ASP A 661 -28.76 4.03 -23.41
C ASP A 661 -29.53 3.94 -22.10
N VAL A 662 -30.45 4.85 -21.89
CA VAL A 662 -31.15 5.03 -20.61
C VAL A 662 -32.69 5.08 -20.78
N ILE A 663 -33.41 4.73 -19.71
CA ILE A 663 -34.85 4.86 -19.63
C ILE A 663 -35.19 5.86 -18.53
N ILE A 664 -35.83 6.95 -18.91
CA ILE A 664 -36.29 7.99 -17.99
C ILE A 664 -37.69 7.66 -17.50
N PRO A 665 -37.94 7.54 -16.20
CA PRO A 665 -39.23 7.27 -15.64
C PRO A 665 -40.19 8.50 -15.77
N LYS A 666 -41.49 8.29 -15.55
CA LYS A 666 -42.51 9.34 -15.68
C LYS A 666 -42.27 10.59 -14.82
N ASN A 667 -41.61 10.41 -13.69
CA ASN A 667 -41.27 11.47 -12.74
C ASN A 667 -39.88 12.10 -12.99
N GLY A 668 -39.24 11.81 -14.13
CA GLY A 668 -37.92 12.28 -14.49
C GLY A 668 -36.79 11.44 -13.83
N ALA A 669 -35.55 11.75 -14.15
CA ALA A 669 -34.37 11.12 -13.55
C ALA A 669 -33.30 12.15 -13.20
N ASN A 670 -32.48 11.78 -12.23
CA ASN A 670 -31.30 12.50 -11.80
C ASN A 670 -30.17 11.48 -11.51
N GLY A 671 -28.95 11.96 -11.37
CA GLY A 671 -27.83 11.14 -10.91
C GLY A 671 -26.83 10.83 -12.00
N VAL A 672 -25.71 10.21 -11.58
CA VAL A 672 -24.57 9.90 -12.43
C VAL A 672 -24.87 8.64 -13.27
N ILE A 673 -24.59 8.75 -14.56
CA ILE A 673 -24.68 7.65 -15.51
C ILE A 673 -23.34 6.92 -15.61
N VAL A 674 -22.24 7.69 -15.72
CA VAL A 674 -20.88 7.18 -15.69
C VAL A 674 -19.95 8.23 -15.13
N ALA A 675 -19.00 7.83 -14.28
CA ALA A 675 -17.91 8.65 -13.77
C ALA A 675 -16.61 7.87 -13.79
N GLU A 676 -15.48 8.59 -13.90
CA GLU A 676 -14.14 8.10 -13.69
C GLU A 676 -13.31 9.16 -12.98
N GLY A 677 -12.57 8.76 -11.94
CA GLY A 677 -11.82 9.69 -11.10
C GLY A 677 -12.65 10.25 -9.95
N GLY A 678 -12.29 11.42 -9.45
CA GLY A 678 -12.91 12.03 -8.28
C GLY A 678 -12.55 13.51 -8.09
N SER A 679 -12.40 13.93 -6.84
CA SER A 679 -12.12 15.33 -6.50
C SER A 679 -10.77 15.82 -7.05
N SER A 680 -9.76 14.94 -7.16
CA SER A 680 -8.43 15.28 -7.68
C SER A 680 -8.31 15.32 -9.20
N GLY A 681 -9.31 14.78 -9.95
CA GLY A 681 -9.37 14.80 -11.41
C GLY A 681 -10.31 13.73 -11.95
N GLY A 682 -10.88 13.93 -13.12
CA GLY A 682 -11.80 12.96 -13.72
C GLY A 682 -12.88 13.56 -14.61
N PHE A 683 -13.87 12.73 -14.98
CA PHE A 683 -15.04 13.19 -15.70
C PHE A 683 -16.31 12.51 -15.20
N SER A 684 -17.46 13.14 -15.42
CA SER A 684 -18.77 12.56 -15.11
C SER A 684 -19.81 12.96 -16.17
N LEU A 685 -20.59 11.98 -16.60
CA LEU A 685 -21.83 12.18 -17.34
C LEU A 685 -23.01 11.91 -16.39
N TYR A 686 -23.85 12.92 -16.16
CA TYR A 686 -24.94 12.84 -15.20
C TYR A 686 -26.19 13.60 -15.64
N LEU A 687 -27.32 13.33 -15.01
CA LEU A 687 -28.52 14.16 -15.13
C LEU A 687 -28.65 15.06 -13.91
N GLU A 688 -28.76 16.36 -14.16
CA GLU A 688 -29.13 17.39 -13.17
C GLU A 688 -30.50 17.96 -13.49
N ASN A 689 -31.50 17.67 -12.65
CA ASN A 689 -32.92 18.03 -12.90
C ASN A 689 -33.41 17.53 -14.27
N GLY A 690 -33.02 16.30 -14.62
CA GLY A 690 -33.35 15.66 -15.89
C GLY A 690 -32.52 16.14 -17.09
N ILE A 691 -31.62 17.11 -16.92
CA ILE A 691 -30.81 17.73 -17.98
C ILE A 691 -29.48 16.96 -18.10
N PRO A 692 -29.12 16.47 -19.29
CA PRO A 692 -27.81 15.86 -19.52
C PRO A 692 -26.67 16.85 -19.34
N VAL A 693 -25.68 16.44 -18.55
CA VAL A 693 -24.48 17.23 -18.25
C VAL A 693 -23.26 16.33 -18.38
N TYR A 694 -22.25 16.81 -19.11
CA TYR A 694 -20.89 16.30 -19.06
C TYR A 694 -20.03 17.30 -18.32
N GLU A 695 -19.29 16.85 -17.30
CA GLU A 695 -18.37 17.69 -16.53
C GLU A 695 -17.02 17.02 -16.42
N TYR A 696 -15.97 17.81 -16.70
CA TYR A 696 -14.59 17.36 -16.62
C TYR A 696 -13.87 18.15 -15.53
N ASN A 697 -13.24 17.45 -14.58
CA ASN A 697 -12.46 18.01 -13.49
C ASN A 697 -10.97 17.95 -13.86
N PHE A 698 -10.33 19.11 -14.02
CA PHE A 698 -8.89 19.22 -14.20
C PHE A 698 -8.23 19.57 -12.87
N PHE A 699 -7.79 18.54 -12.11
CA PHE A 699 -7.05 18.64 -10.84
C PHE A 699 -7.67 19.54 -9.75
N ALA A 700 -8.98 19.61 -9.67
CA ALA A 700 -9.70 20.55 -8.81
C ALA A 700 -9.38 22.04 -9.09
N GLN A 701 -8.61 22.34 -10.15
CA GLN A 701 -8.24 23.70 -10.57
C GLN A 701 -9.28 24.31 -11.51
N SER A 702 -9.88 23.50 -12.36
CA SER A 702 -10.89 23.94 -13.34
C SER A 702 -11.91 22.84 -13.58
N TYR A 703 -13.17 23.25 -13.70
CA TYR A 703 -14.28 22.37 -14.02
C TYR A 703 -14.93 22.83 -15.33
N TYR A 704 -14.88 21.97 -16.35
CA TYR A 704 -15.47 22.24 -17.67
C TYR A 704 -16.81 21.57 -17.76
N ARG A 705 -17.87 22.36 -17.66
CA ARG A 705 -19.27 21.88 -17.66
C ARG A 705 -19.96 22.16 -18.98
N ILE A 706 -20.39 21.12 -19.66
CA ILE A 706 -21.18 21.15 -20.88
C ILE A 706 -22.57 20.57 -20.56
N ALA A 707 -23.63 21.35 -20.74
CA ALA A 707 -24.97 20.96 -20.34
C ALA A 707 -25.99 21.26 -21.45
N ALA A 708 -26.93 20.34 -21.64
CA ALA A 708 -28.11 20.59 -22.48
C ALA A 708 -28.99 21.70 -21.88
N THR A 709 -29.94 22.21 -22.67
CA THR A 709 -30.83 23.28 -22.25
C THR A 709 -32.20 22.77 -21.77
N LYS A 710 -32.51 21.51 -22.02
CA LYS A 710 -33.83 20.90 -21.71
C LYS A 710 -33.67 19.54 -21.02
N ALA A 711 -34.56 19.28 -20.08
CA ALA A 711 -34.68 17.97 -19.45
C ALA A 711 -35.20 16.94 -20.46
N LEU A 712 -34.74 15.68 -20.24
CA LEU A 712 -35.23 14.54 -21.02
C LEU A 712 -36.68 14.22 -20.67
N ALA A 713 -37.46 13.93 -21.70
CA ALA A 713 -38.83 13.42 -21.51
C ALA A 713 -38.82 11.98 -20.97
N PRO A 714 -39.87 11.50 -20.33
CA PRO A 714 -40.01 10.09 -19.99
C PRO A 714 -39.89 9.20 -21.24
N GLY A 715 -39.22 8.04 -21.10
CA GLY A 715 -38.99 7.08 -22.17
C GLY A 715 -37.52 6.71 -22.39
N LYS A 716 -37.27 6.00 -23.49
CA LYS A 716 -35.93 5.59 -23.88
C LYS A 716 -35.19 6.73 -24.57
N HIS A 717 -33.94 6.90 -24.20
CA HIS A 717 -33.02 7.86 -24.80
C HIS A 717 -31.63 7.25 -24.97
N SER A 718 -30.96 7.62 -26.07
CA SER A 718 -29.56 7.40 -26.30
C SER A 718 -28.82 8.74 -26.15
N ILE A 719 -28.00 8.87 -25.11
CA ILE A 719 -27.20 10.06 -24.84
C ILE A 719 -25.80 9.78 -25.33
N VAL A 720 -25.27 10.62 -26.23
CA VAL A 720 -23.91 10.48 -26.74
C VAL A 720 -23.09 11.70 -26.36
N VAL A 721 -21.97 11.48 -25.67
CA VAL A 721 -20.92 12.49 -25.46
C VAL A 721 -19.78 12.16 -26.43
N ASP A 722 -19.50 13.07 -27.34
CA ASP A 722 -18.40 12.95 -28.31
C ASP A 722 -17.32 13.97 -27.92
N TYR A 723 -16.16 13.47 -27.49
CA TYR A 723 -14.97 14.25 -27.19
C TYR A 723 -13.94 14.09 -28.30
N GLN A 724 -13.44 15.21 -28.84
CA GLN A 724 -12.40 15.23 -29.88
C GLN A 724 -11.11 15.83 -29.33
N GLN A 725 -10.08 15.02 -29.19
CA GLN A 725 -8.78 15.49 -28.73
C GLN A 725 -8.11 16.41 -29.73
N THR A 726 -7.76 17.62 -29.33
CA THR A 726 -6.97 18.55 -30.16
C THR A 726 -5.54 18.00 -30.34
N PRO A 727 -4.94 18.08 -31.55
CA PRO A 727 -3.55 17.68 -31.78
C PRO A 727 -2.58 18.36 -30.81
N ARG A 728 -1.64 17.61 -30.27
CA ARG A 728 -0.81 18.06 -29.12
C ARG A 728 0.31 19.05 -29.48
N GLU A 729 0.88 18.98 -30.66
CA GLU A 729 2.04 19.79 -31.11
C GLU A 729 3.15 19.88 -30.03
N GLY A 730 3.43 18.76 -29.35
CA GLY A 730 4.43 18.71 -28.27
C GLY A 730 3.98 19.24 -26.90
N ARG A 731 2.73 19.68 -26.74
CA ARG A 731 2.17 20.13 -25.45
C ARG A 731 1.37 19.03 -24.75
N HIS A 732 1.49 18.95 -23.44
CA HIS A 732 0.71 18.01 -22.62
C HIS A 732 -0.55 18.70 -22.05
N GLY A 733 -1.62 17.89 -21.86
CA GLY A 733 -2.82 18.36 -21.18
C GLY A 733 -3.70 19.33 -21.97
N ILE A 734 -3.54 19.43 -23.30
CA ILE A 734 -4.47 20.18 -24.15
C ILE A 734 -5.74 19.34 -24.31
N GLY A 735 -6.89 19.98 -24.10
CA GLY A 735 -8.20 19.38 -24.29
C GLY A 735 -8.75 19.55 -25.72
N GLY A 736 -10.08 19.53 -25.85
CA GLY A 736 -10.75 19.60 -27.13
C GLY A 736 -12.26 19.86 -27.03
N PRO A 737 -12.96 19.97 -28.16
CA PRO A 737 -14.39 20.18 -28.18
C PRO A 737 -15.15 18.93 -27.72
N VAL A 738 -16.29 19.18 -27.08
CA VAL A 738 -17.26 18.18 -26.63
C VAL A 738 -18.62 18.49 -27.24
N THR A 739 -19.29 17.47 -27.77
CA THR A 739 -20.68 17.55 -28.24
C THR A 739 -21.54 16.55 -27.47
N ILE A 740 -22.68 17.00 -26.96
CA ILE A 740 -23.70 16.11 -26.39
C ILE A 740 -24.86 16.01 -27.38
N SER A 741 -25.23 14.80 -27.74
CA SER A 741 -26.41 14.51 -28.56
C SER A 741 -27.35 13.59 -27.82
N VAL A 742 -28.67 13.75 -28.07
CA VAL A 742 -29.74 12.89 -27.56
C VAL A 742 -30.58 12.41 -28.73
N ASN A 743 -30.68 11.09 -28.90
CA ASN A 743 -31.37 10.45 -30.00
C ASN A 743 -30.93 10.94 -31.40
N GLY A 744 -29.67 11.32 -31.53
CA GLY A 744 -29.06 11.84 -32.75
C GLY A 744 -29.09 13.37 -32.89
N ASP A 745 -29.87 14.08 -32.09
CA ASP A 745 -29.93 15.56 -32.12
C ASP A 745 -28.90 16.15 -31.20
N THR A 746 -28.09 17.10 -31.68
CA THR A 746 -27.14 17.83 -30.85
C THR A 746 -27.90 18.75 -29.89
N VAL A 747 -27.67 18.57 -28.57
CA VAL A 747 -28.34 19.33 -27.50
C VAL A 747 -27.42 20.27 -26.74
N ALA A 748 -26.08 20.05 -26.82
CA ALA A 748 -25.08 20.92 -26.23
C ALA A 748 -23.72 20.79 -26.95
N GLN A 749 -22.96 21.86 -26.93
CA GLN A 749 -21.55 21.88 -27.37
C GLN A 749 -20.74 22.75 -26.41
N GLY A 750 -19.46 22.39 -26.22
CA GLY A 750 -18.55 23.13 -25.36
C GLY A 750 -17.10 22.73 -25.58
N GLN A 751 -16.25 23.26 -24.74
CA GLN A 751 -14.81 23.06 -24.80
C GLN A 751 -14.31 22.58 -23.44
N VAL A 752 -13.53 21.51 -23.41
CA VAL A 752 -12.62 21.17 -22.33
C VAL A 752 -11.26 21.76 -22.74
N GLU A 753 -10.76 22.75 -22.01
CA GLU A 753 -9.51 23.45 -22.41
C GLU A 753 -8.28 22.62 -22.03
N LYS A 754 -8.31 22.01 -20.84
CA LYS A 754 -7.20 21.21 -20.31
C LYS A 754 -7.71 19.84 -19.88
N VAL A 755 -6.89 18.82 -20.12
CA VAL A 755 -7.15 17.44 -19.71
C VAL A 755 -6.00 16.87 -18.91
N VAL A 756 -6.31 15.94 -18.02
CA VAL A 756 -5.34 15.14 -17.28
C VAL A 756 -4.63 14.20 -18.26
N PRO A 757 -3.28 14.24 -18.36
CA PRO A 757 -2.60 13.54 -19.43
C PRO A 757 -2.38 12.04 -19.18
N TYR A 758 -2.23 11.62 -17.92
CA TYR A 758 -1.73 10.27 -17.62
C TYR A 758 -2.59 9.49 -16.64
N ARG A 759 -3.08 10.09 -15.57
CA ARG A 759 -3.80 9.43 -14.50
C ARG A 759 -4.75 10.39 -13.80
N PHE A 760 -6.02 10.00 -13.65
CA PHE A 760 -7.01 10.83 -12.94
C PHE A 760 -6.85 10.76 -11.44
N SER A 761 -6.61 9.56 -10.92
CA SER A 761 -6.49 9.34 -9.49
C SER A 761 -5.67 8.10 -9.18
N ALA A 762 -5.06 8.06 -7.99
CA ALA A 762 -4.46 6.85 -7.43
C ALA A 762 -5.47 6.04 -6.61
N THR A 763 -6.61 6.61 -6.26
CA THR A 763 -7.53 6.10 -5.23
C THR A 763 -8.98 5.98 -5.70
N GLU A 764 -9.32 6.58 -6.83
CA GLU A 764 -10.68 6.60 -7.37
C GLU A 764 -10.87 5.56 -8.47
N THR A 765 -12.12 5.38 -8.88
CA THR A 765 -12.53 4.29 -9.77
C THR A 765 -13.36 4.78 -10.95
N PHE A 766 -13.62 3.85 -11.87
CA PHE A 766 -14.61 3.99 -12.93
C PHE A 766 -15.89 3.30 -12.48
N ASP A 767 -17.01 4.04 -12.55
CA ASP A 767 -18.29 3.60 -12.02
C ASP A 767 -19.44 3.89 -12.99
N ILE A 768 -20.40 2.96 -13.08
CA ILE A 768 -21.64 3.08 -13.87
C ILE A 768 -22.83 3.22 -12.94
N GLY A 769 -23.62 4.28 -13.13
CA GLY A 769 -24.87 4.52 -12.41
C GLY A 769 -24.69 5.27 -11.09
N MET A 770 -23.46 5.63 -10.72
CA MET A 770 -23.14 6.43 -9.54
C MET A 770 -21.70 6.95 -9.63
N ASP A 771 -21.28 7.76 -8.65
CA ASP A 771 -19.92 8.28 -8.48
C ASP A 771 -19.46 7.93 -7.06
N LEU A 772 -18.71 6.84 -6.94
CA LEU A 772 -18.26 6.29 -5.65
C LEU A 772 -16.90 6.90 -5.25
N GLY A 773 -16.65 6.94 -3.94
CA GLY A 773 -15.49 7.66 -3.40
C GLY A 773 -15.72 9.15 -3.35
N SER A 774 -14.70 9.96 -3.68
CA SER A 774 -14.86 11.40 -3.82
C SER A 774 -15.52 11.74 -5.17
N THR A 775 -16.36 12.74 -5.17
CA THR A 775 -17.11 13.07 -6.39
C THR A 775 -16.29 13.88 -7.38
N VAL A 776 -16.40 13.57 -8.67
CA VAL A 776 -15.80 14.33 -9.77
C VAL A 776 -16.27 15.78 -9.78
N SER A 777 -17.55 16.03 -9.49
CA SER A 777 -18.12 17.38 -9.48
C SER A 777 -18.52 17.85 -8.08
N PRO A 778 -18.11 19.03 -7.67
CA PRO A 778 -18.53 19.62 -6.40
C PRO A 778 -20.04 19.95 -6.35
N ARG A 779 -20.72 19.97 -7.50
CA ARG A 779 -22.15 20.31 -7.61
C ARG A 779 -23.06 19.27 -6.99
N TYR A 780 -22.66 18.02 -7.02
CA TYR A 780 -23.45 16.93 -6.43
C TYR A 780 -22.74 16.24 -5.25
N ASN A 781 -21.64 16.80 -4.74
CA ASN A 781 -20.91 16.20 -3.62
C ASN A 781 -21.84 15.91 -2.41
N LYS A 782 -22.72 16.85 -2.06
CA LYS A 782 -23.70 16.65 -0.97
C LYS A 782 -24.75 15.58 -1.24
N LYS A 783 -24.82 15.05 -2.48
CA LYS A 783 -25.74 14.00 -2.90
C LYS A 783 -25.01 12.67 -3.17
N ALA A 784 -23.70 12.64 -2.95
CA ALA A 784 -22.89 11.46 -3.23
C ALA A 784 -23.50 10.17 -2.61
N PRO A 785 -23.42 9.04 -3.31
CA PRO A 785 -22.78 8.83 -4.60
C PRO A 785 -23.62 9.27 -5.81
N TYR A 786 -24.65 10.07 -5.61
CA TYR A 786 -25.57 10.63 -6.62
C TYR A 786 -26.06 9.57 -7.63
N ALA A 787 -26.56 8.47 -7.09
CA ALA A 787 -27.00 7.32 -7.87
C ALA A 787 -28.08 7.70 -8.90
N PHE A 788 -27.98 7.13 -10.10
CA PHE A 788 -28.92 7.37 -11.17
C PHE A 788 -30.30 6.82 -10.83
N THR A 789 -31.32 7.66 -10.92
CA THR A 789 -32.72 7.31 -10.56
C THR A 789 -33.55 6.80 -11.73
N GLY A 790 -32.97 6.75 -12.95
CA GLY A 790 -33.50 6.08 -14.10
C GLY A 790 -33.02 4.64 -14.23
N GLN A 791 -33.23 4.04 -15.39
CA GLN A 791 -32.63 2.74 -15.72
C GLN A 791 -31.52 2.97 -16.77
N ILE A 792 -30.37 2.31 -16.60
CA ILE A 792 -29.32 2.22 -17.61
C ILE A 792 -29.43 0.86 -18.27
N ASP A 793 -29.64 0.85 -19.58
CA ASP A 793 -29.59 -0.40 -20.36
C ASP A 793 -28.11 -0.75 -20.63
N THR A 794 -27.37 0.18 -21.22
CA THR A 794 -25.91 0.03 -21.44
C THR A 794 -25.20 1.39 -21.44
N VAL A 795 -23.88 1.35 -21.11
CA VAL A 795 -22.95 2.44 -21.41
C VAL A 795 -21.84 1.87 -22.28
N THR A 796 -21.69 2.42 -23.48
CA THR A 796 -20.63 2.00 -24.42
C THR A 796 -19.64 3.14 -24.62
N ILE A 797 -18.36 2.83 -24.49
CA ILE A 797 -17.25 3.76 -24.73
C ILE A 797 -16.50 3.28 -25.96
N ASP A 798 -16.42 4.14 -26.99
CA ASP A 798 -15.65 3.90 -28.19
C ASP A 798 -14.43 4.82 -28.22
N LEU A 799 -13.25 4.23 -28.21
CA LEU A 799 -11.98 4.94 -28.35
C LEU A 799 -11.69 5.19 -29.82
N LYS A 800 -11.37 6.44 -30.16
CA LYS A 800 -11.07 6.85 -31.52
C LYS A 800 -9.53 6.96 -31.68
N ASP A 801 -9.05 6.75 -32.91
CA ASP A 801 -7.62 6.82 -33.24
C ASP A 801 -7.09 8.26 -33.23
#